data_d9bfdc759c07da35099d769d17e60b0c
#
_entry.id   d9bfdc759c07da35099d769d17e60b0c
#
_cell.length_a   1.000
_cell.length_b   1.000
_cell.length_c   1.000
_cell.angle_alpha   90.00
_cell.angle_beta   90.00
_cell.angle_gamma   90.00
#
_symmetry.space_group_name_H-M   'P 1'
#
loop_
_entity.id
_entity.type
_entity.pdbx_description
1 polymer ?
#
loop_
_entity_poly.entity_id
_entity_poly.type
_entity_poly.pdbx_seq_one_letter_code
_entity_poly.pdbx_strand_id
1 'polypeptide(L)'
;MKRRRGVIGFFVHHRVAGNLVMVVMVLAGVLALNRMNIQFFPTFALDVVSVRVLWSGAAAEDVEQGITDPLEQRLRSLDGLKRMTSTSAQGVSAITLEFHEGTDPIQALDDVRQQVDEFTNLPAEAEPPQVARVARYEPVARVLLYGPVARDELRQLAYQYETDLLERGIDRVTIRGVPEQQISIEVPVARLESLNLSLAQIADRVAAISRDLPAGLLAQQDATRELRSVAQRRSPQAYESIPVLSDGRARVRLGDIAIIRQEARDGQTTLERDGQPAVELLLQRAENGNSLVAARVLEDWLRDTRPVLPPSVRLEVYDETWQLLDDRISLLLKNGLSGLVLVVCLLYLFLPGRVALWVAVGIPTAFLAALAVLWLMGGSINMISLFALIMALGVIVDDAIVVGEDADAHARMGEDPLYASEGAAKRMVWPVLASSLTTVAAFMPLLVVGGVIGNILGDIPLVMICVLAASLLECFVVLPAHLRHAFRPGRGDRSGRVARWRRRFEQGFDRFRDGPFRRLSALSLAHRGITVASALALSAVTLGLLAGGRLGFNFFPTPEPSVLYANASFVAGTDRRTVAAFLRQMERTLNETEQALGGGLIRHAVTTQGATQGAEGSSRSGDELGSMLVELVPSDRRSVRNPEFIREWRRRLVLPPGIDTLTLSERQAGPPGRDVNVRLTGEDATALKQAADELAQALATLPGVLDVEDDMPWGREQLIYQVSPYGEALGLSTEDLGRQLRAAFDGRVAQIYQDGRDEVEVRVMLPRAERERLSTLSRLTVRVPDGRFVPLAQVMALDHRQGFQALRHADGRLAVEVSSALDTRLATSDQ
;
A
#
# COMPACT_ATOMS: atom_id res chain seq x y z
N MET A 1 0.09 -62.49 28.33
CA MET A 1 1.05 -61.45 27.94
C MET A 1 0.31 -60.12 27.73
N LYS A 2 0.54 -59.08 28.57
CA LYS A 2 0.00 -57.76 28.36
C LYS A 2 0.70 -57.17 27.13
N ARG A 3 0.05 -57.22 25.94
CA ARG A 3 0.54 -56.50 24.76
C ARG A 3 0.69 -55.02 25.16
N ARG A 4 1.88 -54.46 25.02
CA ARG A 4 2.13 -53.00 25.17
C ARG A 4 1.17 -52.28 24.21
N ARG A 5 0.14 -51.69 24.77
CA ARG A 5 -0.81 -50.88 23.99
C ARG A 5 -0.06 -49.62 23.57
N GLY A 6 0.26 -49.48 22.29
CA GLY A 6 0.80 -48.23 21.74
C GLY A 6 -0.21 -47.06 21.93
N VAL A 7 0.19 -45.86 21.60
CA VAL A 7 -0.61 -44.61 21.74
C VAL A 7 -2.03 -44.79 21.16
N ILE A 8 -2.15 -45.29 19.94
CA ILE A 8 -3.45 -45.53 19.26
C ILE A 8 -4.34 -46.46 20.10
N GLY A 9 -3.78 -47.58 20.56
CA GLY A 9 -4.53 -48.55 21.40
C GLY A 9 -5.00 -47.94 22.73
N PHE A 10 -4.24 -47.04 23.35
CA PHE A 10 -4.66 -46.31 24.53
C PHE A 10 -5.92 -45.50 24.27
N PHE A 11 -5.96 -44.66 23.24
CA PHE A 11 -7.10 -43.78 22.93
C PHE A 11 -8.35 -44.55 22.48
N VAL A 12 -8.21 -45.65 21.74
CA VAL A 12 -9.34 -46.49 21.31
C VAL A 12 -9.97 -47.22 22.51
N HIS A 13 -9.17 -47.67 23.47
CA HIS A 13 -9.65 -48.39 24.65
C HIS A 13 -10.21 -47.49 25.75
N HIS A 14 -9.72 -46.22 25.80
CA HIS A 14 -10.16 -45.31 26.85
C HIS A 14 -11.39 -44.52 26.42
N ARG A 15 -12.53 -44.68 27.14
CA ARG A 15 -13.84 -44.16 26.74
C ARG A 15 -13.92 -42.63 26.64
N VAL A 16 -13.08 -41.92 27.35
CA VAL A 16 -13.16 -40.47 27.52
C VAL A 16 -11.99 -39.73 26.81
N ALA A 17 -10.86 -40.41 26.62
CA ALA A 17 -9.64 -39.77 26.11
C ALA A 17 -9.81 -39.14 24.70
N GLY A 18 -10.43 -39.86 23.77
CA GLY A 18 -10.71 -39.33 22.41
C GLY A 18 -11.63 -38.11 22.42
N ASN A 19 -12.71 -38.17 23.24
CA ASN A 19 -13.60 -37.02 23.39
C ASN A 19 -12.91 -35.80 24.01
N LEU A 20 -12.04 -36.03 25.01
CA LEU A 20 -11.30 -34.96 25.67
C LEU A 20 -10.36 -34.26 24.68
N VAL A 21 -9.62 -35.01 23.86
CA VAL A 21 -8.75 -34.45 22.82
C VAL A 21 -9.59 -33.65 21.82
N MET A 22 -10.71 -34.19 21.34
CA MET A 22 -11.62 -33.49 20.42
C MET A 22 -12.11 -32.17 21.01
N VAL A 23 -12.55 -32.15 22.27
CA VAL A 23 -13.01 -30.93 22.95
C VAL A 23 -11.87 -29.91 23.08
N VAL A 24 -10.65 -30.35 23.42
CA VAL A 24 -9.47 -29.47 23.48
C VAL A 24 -9.15 -28.88 22.09
N MET A 25 -9.18 -29.69 21.03
CA MET A 25 -8.97 -29.24 19.67
C MET A 25 -10.00 -28.16 19.27
N VAL A 26 -11.27 -28.38 19.57
CA VAL A 26 -12.35 -27.40 19.25
C VAL A 26 -12.19 -26.12 20.07
N LEU A 27 -11.99 -26.24 21.39
CA LEU A 27 -11.84 -25.05 22.25
C LEU A 27 -10.59 -24.25 21.92
N ALA A 28 -9.47 -24.91 21.66
CA ALA A 28 -8.24 -24.23 21.22
C ALA A 28 -8.43 -23.52 19.88
N GLY A 29 -9.14 -24.15 18.93
CA GLY A 29 -9.45 -23.54 17.63
C GLY A 29 -10.36 -22.33 17.75
N VAL A 30 -11.40 -22.39 18.58
CA VAL A 30 -12.29 -21.25 18.84
C VAL A 30 -11.51 -20.11 19.53
N LEU A 31 -10.63 -20.43 20.48
CA LEU A 31 -9.75 -19.44 21.10
C LEU A 31 -8.81 -18.80 20.07
N ALA A 32 -8.22 -19.59 19.18
CA ALA A 32 -7.35 -19.11 18.11
C ALA A 32 -8.10 -18.15 17.17
N LEU A 33 -9.29 -18.50 16.71
CA LEU A 33 -10.14 -17.64 15.87
C LEU A 33 -10.39 -16.26 16.50
N ASN A 34 -10.56 -16.20 17.83
CA ASN A 34 -10.78 -14.96 18.54
C ASN A 34 -9.50 -14.14 18.80
N ARG A 35 -8.34 -14.78 18.69
CA ARG A 35 -7.04 -14.16 19.02
C ARG A 35 -6.15 -13.91 17.80
N MET A 36 -6.42 -14.58 16.68
CA MET A 36 -5.64 -14.40 15.45
C MET A 36 -5.89 -13.03 14.82
N ASN A 37 -4.84 -12.43 14.31
CA ASN A 37 -4.94 -11.23 13.50
C ASN A 37 -5.56 -11.56 12.15
N ILE A 38 -6.46 -10.68 11.69
CA ILE A 38 -7.06 -10.73 10.36
C ILE A 38 -6.51 -9.54 9.58
N GLN A 39 -5.79 -9.81 8.49
CA GLN A 39 -5.05 -8.84 7.71
C GLN A 39 -5.07 -9.17 6.22
N PHE A 40 -4.71 -8.22 5.36
CA PHE A 40 -4.76 -8.44 3.92
C PHE A 40 -3.60 -9.33 3.45
N PHE A 41 -2.36 -8.94 3.76
CA PHE A 41 -1.17 -9.74 3.52
C PHE A 41 -0.56 -10.25 4.84
N PRO A 42 0.22 -11.35 4.79
CA PRO A 42 0.97 -11.79 5.97
C PRO A 42 1.93 -10.69 6.44
N THR A 43 2.14 -10.63 7.74
CA THR A 43 3.11 -9.74 8.35
C THR A 43 4.51 -10.20 8.04
N PHE A 44 5.30 -9.37 7.37
CA PHE A 44 6.74 -9.57 7.25
C PHE A 44 7.43 -8.25 7.57
N ALA A 45 8.45 -8.31 8.39
CA ALA A 45 9.23 -7.14 8.74
C ALA A 45 9.91 -6.61 7.46
N LEU A 46 9.61 -5.36 7.11
CA LEU A 46 10.45 -4.62 6.17
C LEU A 46 11.58 -4.02 7.01
N ASP A 47 12.76 -4.61 6.92
CA ASP A 47 13.96 -4.07 7.56
C ASP A 47 14.48 -2.91 6.71
N VAL A 48 13.69 -1.83 6.66
CA VAL A 48 13.92 -0.65 5.84
C VAL A 48 14.05 0.58 6.73
N VAL A 49 15.16 1.29 6.57
CA VAL A 49 15.41 2.60 7.19
C VAL A 49 15.41 3.67 6.10
N SER A 50 14.72 4.78 6.34
CA SER A 50 14.73 5.95 5.47
C SER A 50 15.49 7.11 6.10
N VAL A 51 16.30 7.78 5.29
CA VAL A 51 16.97 9.05 5.63
C VAL A 51 16.41 10.12 4.72
N ARG A 52 15.89 11.19 5.28
CA ARG A 52 15.32 12.30 4.52
C ARG A 52 15.96 13.61 4.94
N VAL A 53 16.36 14.41 3.96
CA VAL A 53 16.92 15.75 4.19
C VAL A 53 16.18 16.73 3.30
N LEU A 54 15.73 17.84 3.88
CA LEU A 54 15.07 18.91 3.14
C LEU A 54 16.06 20.06 2.91
N TRP A 55 16.11 20.55 1.67
CA TRP A 55 16.87 21.73 1.27
C TRP A 55 16.04 22.57 0.32
N SER A 56 15.15 23.36 0.91
CA SER A 56 14.18 24.17 0.15
C SER A 56 14.84 25.06 -0.90
N GLY A 57 14.33 24.98 -2.13
CA GLY A 57 14.79 25.80 -3.27
C GLY A 57 15.98 25.24 -4.03
N ALA A 58 16.64 24.15 -3.55
CA ALA A 58 17.72 23.49 -4.28
C ALA A 58 17.18 22.70 -5.47
N ALA A 59 17.91 22.68 -6.60
CA ALA A 59 17.62 21.80 -7.73
C ALA A 59 17.95 20.33 -7.41
N ALA A 60 17.45 19.40 -8.21
CA ALA A 60 17.72 17.98 -7.99
C ALA A 60 19.20 17.64 -8.03
N GLU A 61 19.94 18.29 -8.94
CA GLU A 61 21.40 18.16 -9.10
C GLU A 61 22.16 18.70 -7.90
N ASP A 62 21.71 19.82 -7.32
CA ASP A 62 22.33 20.40 -6.11
C ASP A 62 22.13 19.47 -4.91
N VAL A 63 20.90 18.94 -4.77
CA VAL A 63 20.56 17.98 -3.71
C VAL A 63 21.36 16.70 -3.84
N GLU A 64 21.54 16.19 -5.09
CA GLU A 64 22.37 15.01 -5.36
C GLU A 64 23.81 15.23 -4.89
N GLN A 65 24.47 16.26 -5.41
CA GLN A 65 25.89 16.53 -5.14
C GLN A 65 26.16 16.97 -3.70
N GLY A 66 25.25 17.79 -3.14
CA GLY A 66 25.44 18.39 -1.81
C GLY A 66 25.01 17.51 -0.65
N ILE A 67 24.11 16.57 -0.87
CA ILE A 67 23.49 15.78 0.22
C ILE A 67 23.51 14.30 -0.08
N THR A 68 22.96 13.86 -1.22
CA THR A 68 22.69 12.45 -1.49
C THR A 68 24.00 11.66 -1.68
N ASP A 69 24.87 12.08 -2.59
CA ASP A 69 26.13 11.41 -2.88
C ASP A 69 27.04 11.28 -1.65
N PRO A 70 27.26 12.35 -0.86
CA PRO A 70 28.09 12.25 0.33
C PRO A 70 27.50 11.32 1.39
N LEU A 71 26.17 11.30 1.57
CA LEU A 71 25.52 10.41 2.51
C LEU A 71 25.57 8.95 2.04
N GLU A 72 25.31 8.68 0.75
CA GLU A 72 25.42 7.34 0.17
C GLU A 72 26.80 6.72 0.35
N GLN A 73 27.86 7.51 0.13
CA GLN A 73 29.25 7.03 0.32
C GLN A 73 29.52 6.51 1.73
N ARG A 74 28.88 7.10 2.74
CA ARG A 74 28.98 6.64 4.13
C ARG A 74 28.09 5.44 4.41
N LEU A 75 26.82 5.53 3.96
CA LEU A 75 25.79 4.55 4.30
C LEU A 75 25.98 3.21 3.59
N ARG A 76 26.67 3.16 2.43
CA ARG A 76 26.93 1.92 1.69
C ARG A 76 27.84 0.92 2.42
N SER A 77 28.55 1.35 3.45
CA SER A 77 29.45 0.50 4.24
C SER A 77 28.78 -0.12 5.47
N LEU A 78 27.49 0.07 5.67
CA LEU A 78 26.75 -0.49 6.79
C LEU A 78 26.64 -2.01 6.70
N ASP A 79 26.86 -2.66 7.83
CA ASP A 79 26.73 -4.11 7.92
C ASP A 79 25.29 -4.57 7.71
N GLY A 80 25.10 -5.67 6.99
CA GLY A 80 23.79 -6.24 6.72
C GLY A 80 22.96 -5.47 5.67
N LEU A 81 23.50 -4.43 5.04
CA LEU A 81 22.84 -3.72 3.96
C LEU A 81 22.68 -4.62 2.74
N LYS A 82 21.44 -4.79 2.28
CA LYS A 82 21.07 -5.58 1.11
C LYS A 82 20.98 -4.72 -0.15
N ARG A 83 20.37 -3.54 -0.03
CA ARG A 83 20.16 -2.60 -1.14
C ARG A 83 20.00 -1.18 -0.62
N MET A 84 20.55 -0.25 -1.36
CA MET A 84 20.37 1.18 -1.12
C MET A 84 19.79 1.83 -2.38
N THR A 85 18.72 2.60 -2.21
CA THR A 85 18.15 3.42 -3.29
C THR A 85 17.97 4.84 -2.79
N SER A 86 18.22 5.81 -3.64
CA SER A 86 17.98 7.20 -3.30
C SER A 86 17.26 7.96 -4.39
N THR A 87 16.66 9.05 -4.00
CA THR A 87 16.00 10.00 -4.89
C THR A 87 16.40 11.41 -4.47
N SER A 88 17.04 12.13 -5.37
CA SER A 88 17.31 13.54 -5.27
C SER A 88 16.30 14.28 -6.12
N ALA A 89 15.38 14.99 -5.50
CA ALA A 89 14.36 15.80 -6.17
C ALA A 89 14.50 17.25 -5.73
N GLN A 90 13.75 18.16 -6.38
CA GLN A 90 13.78 19.56 -6.01
C GLN A 90 13.47 19.76 -4.53
N GLY A 91 14.45 20.23 -3.77
CA GLY A 91 14.30 20.52 -2.33
C GLY A 91 14.34 19.33 -1.40
N VAL A 92 14.57 18.09 -1.87
CA VAL A 92 14.55 16.91 -0.99
C VAL A 92 15.50 15.81 -1.45
N SER A 93 16.27 15.29 -0.51
CA SER A 93 16.98 14.01 -0.62
C SER A 93 16.24 12.95 0.20
N ALA A 94 16.02 11.78 -0.38
CA ALA A 94 15.42 10.63 0.27
C ALA A 94 16.24 9.38 -0.03
N ILE A 95 16.87 8.78 0.99
CA ILE A 95 17.66 7.56 0.89
C ILE A 95 16.93 6.45 1.61
N THR A 96 16.77 5.32 0.95
CA THR A 96 16.10 4.12 1.49
C THR A 96 17.11 2.99 1.57
N LEU A 97 17.27 2.43 2.75
CA LEU A 97 18.20 1.35 3.07
C LEU A 97 17.41 0.09 3.40
N GLU A 98 17.53 -0.95 2.60
CA GLU A 98 16.96 -2.27 2.81
C GLU A 98 18.03 -3.19 3.37
N PHE A 99 17.76 -3.80 4.53
CA PHE A 99 18.69 -4.72 5.18
C PHE A 99 18.34 -6.19 4.89
N HIS A 100 19.30 -7.11 5.10
CA HIS A 100 19.04 -8.54 4.97
C HIS A 100 18.07 -9.02 6.05
N GLU A 101 17.27 -10.04 5.72
CA GLU A 101 16.39 -10.71 6.66
C GLU A 101 17.17 -11.23 7.87
N GLY A 102 16.65 -10.94 9.08
CA GLY A 102 17.29 -11.32 10.34
C GLY A 102 18.27 -10.30 10.91
N THR A 103 18.48 -9.16 10.26
CA THR A 103 19.17 -8.01 10.85
C THR A 103 18.29 -7.43 11.97
N ASP A 104 18.89 -7.06 13.12
CA ASP A 104 18.16 -6.39 14.19
C ASP A 104 17.71 -4.99 13.71
N PRO A 105 16.40 -4.72 13.61
CA PRO A 105 15.92 -3.46 13.05
C PRO A 105 16.24 -2.24 13.92
N ILE A 106 16.43 -2.45 15.24
CA ILE A 106 16.77 -1.36 16.16
C ILE A 106 18.23 -1.02 15.98
N GLN A 107 19.10 -2.02 15.92
CA GLN A 107 20.52 -1.83 15.68
C GLN A 107 20.76 -1.17 14.32
N ALA A 108 20.12 -1.66 13.26
CA ALA A 108 20.22 -1.07 11.93
C ALA A 108 19.82 0.42 11.92
N LEU A 109 18.75 0.79 12.63
CA LEU A 109 18.33 2.18 12.77
C LEU A 109 19.38 3.03 13.51
N ASP A 110 19.96 2.51 14.60
CA ASP A 110 20.95 3.23 15.41
C ASP A 110 22.25 3.38 14.63
N ASP A 111 22.70 2.38 13.89
CA ASP A 111 23.89 2.43 13.04
C ASP A 111 23.72 3.47 11.91
N VAL A 112 22.55 3.51 11.27
CA VAL A 112 22.23 4.54 10.26
C VAL A 112 22.24 5.94 10.89
N ARG A 113 21.62 6.13 12.06
CA ARG A 113 21.63 7.42 12.77
C ARG A 113 23.04 7.88 13.11
N GLN A 114 23.86 6.99 13.63
CA GLN A 114 25.24 7.30 13.94
C GLN A 114 26.00 7.81 12.71
N GLN A 115 25.91 7.10 11.58
CA GLN A 115 26.57 7.51 10.34
C GLN A 115 26.07 8.85 9.79
N VAL A 116 24.76 9.12 9.93
CA VAL A 116 24.17 10.38 9.50
C VAL A 116 24.55 11.53 10.45
N ASP A 117 24.54 11.32 11.78
CA ASP A 117 24.90 12.33 12.78
C ASP A 117 26.40 12.71 12.73
N GLU A 118 27.26 11.78 12.32
CA GLU A 118 28.67 12.04 12.09
C GLU A 118 28.93 12.87 10.81
N PHE A 119 27.92 13.05 9.96
CA PHE A 119 28.05 13.84 8.73
C PHE A 119 27.80 15.34 9.01
N THR A 120 28.85 16.12 9.07
CA THR A 120 28.83 17.57 9.40
C THR A 120 28.85 18.51 8.19
N ASN A 121 29.05 17.99 6.98
CA ASN A 121 29.21 18.80 5.77
C ASN A 121 27.91 19.06 5.00
N LEU A 122 26.79 19.11 5.70
CA LEU A 122 25.52 19.51 5.07
C LEU A 122 25.57 20.99 4.66
N PRO A 123 24.91 21.36 3.54
CA PRO A 123 24.68 22.76 3.20
C PRO A 123 24.03 23.50 4.36
N ALA A 124 24.48 24.72 4.65
CA ALA A 124 24.05 25.51 5.82
C ALA A 124 22.53 25.78 5.84
N GLU A 125 21.87 25.71 4.70
CA GLU A 125 20.44 25.96 4.51
C GLU A 125 19.61 24.68 4.45
N ALA A 126 20.26 23.49 4.53
CA ALA A 126 19.57 22.22 4.64
C ALA A 126 19.06 22.01 6.05
N GLU A 127 17.87 21.40 6.16
CA GLU A 127 17.31 21.02 7.44
C GLU A 127 18.06 19.80 8.01
N PRO A 128 18.01 19.60 9.34
CA PRO A 128 18.60 18.42 9.95
C PRO A 128 18.01 17.12 9.34
N PRO A 129 18.85 16.09 9.10
CA PRO A 129 18.41 14.82 8.56
C PRO A 129 17.39 14.14 9.46
N GLN A 130 16.34 13.60 8.86
CA GLN A 130 15.34 12.79 9.54
C GLN A 130 15.61 11.32 9.24
N VAL A 131 15.97 10.54 10.26
CA VAL A 131 16.22 9.09 10.14
C VAL A 131 15.08 8.36 10.83
N ALA A 132 14.38 7.52 10.10
CA ALA A 132 13.24 6.77 10.60
C ALA A 132 13.19 5.35 10.02
N ARG A 133 12.76 4.39 10.85
CA ARG A 133 12.34 3.08 10.34
C ARG A 133 11.03 3.24 9.59
N VAL A 134 10.94 2.62 8.42
CA VAL A 134 9.70 2.61 7.64
C VAL A 134 8.70 1.68 8.32
N ALA A 135 7.74 2.26 9.04
CA ALA A 135 6.63 1.51 9.61
C ALA A 135 5.57 1.27 8.53
N ARG A 136 5.17 0.01 8.36
CA ARG A 136 4.12 -0.33 7.43
C ARG A 136 2.75 -0.10 8.06
N TYR A 137 1.96 0.73 7.43
CA TYR A 137 0.55 0.90 7.73
C TYR A 137 -0.28 0.43 6.54
N GLU A 138 -1.28 -0.41 6.80
CA GLU A 138 -2.15 -0.88 5.73
C GLU A 138 -3.45 -0.07 5.69
N PRO A 139 -3.88 0.38 4.49
CA PRO A 139 -5.14 1.07 4.35
C PRO A 139 -6.32 0.15 4.67
N VAL A 140 -7.28 0.65 5.44
CA VAL A 140 -8.54 -0.02 5.78
C VAL A 140 -9.68 0.51 4.92
N ALA A 141 -9.79 1.84 4.86
CA ALA A 141 -10.81 2.54 4.07
C ALA A 141 -10.39 4.01 3.90
N ARG A 142 -11.06 4.68 2.97
CA ARG A 142 -10.97 6.13 2.77
C ARG A 142 -12.32 6.78 3.05
N VAL A 143 -12.32 7.85 3.84
CA VAL A 143 -13.50 8.65 4.12
C VAL A 143 -13.34 10.00 3.44
N LEU A 144 -14.24 10.35 2.55
CA LEU A 144 -14.25 11.59 1.81
C LEU A 144 -15.29 12.53 2.39
N LEU A 145 -14.84 13.72 2.75
CA LEU A 145 -15.68 14.87 3.12
C LEU A 145 -15.66 15.86 1.96
N TYR A 146 -16.82 16.23 1.43
CA TYR A 146 -16.90 17.18 0.32
C TYR A 146 -18.22 17.95 0.34
N GLY A 147 -18.24 19.08 -0.34
CA GLY A 147 -19.44 19.88 -0.45
C GLY A 147 -19.15 21.33 -0.91
N PRO A 148 -20.19 22.10 -1.17
CA PRO A 148 -20.07 23.52 -1.58
C PRO A 148 -19.78 24.42 -0.36
N VAL A 149 -18.72 24.09 0.37
CA VAL A 149 -18.26 24.80 1.58
C VAL A 149 -16.78 25.19 1.44
N ALA A 150 -16.33 26.12 2.26
CA ALA A 150 -14.92 26.51 2.27
C ALA A 150 -14.04 25.32 2.71
N ARG A 151 -12.82 25.24 2.12
CA ARG A 151 -11.86 24.19 2.52
C ARG A 151 -11.51 24.23 4.01
N ASP A 152 -11.54 25.40 4.64
CA ASP A 152 -11.27 25.57 6.05
C ASP A 152 -12.33 24.91 6.94
N GLU A 153 -13.61 24.95 6.52
CA GLU A 153 -14.66 24.21 7.21
C GLU A 153 -14.47 22.70 7.11
N LEU A 154 -14.13 22.21 5.92
CA LEU A 154 -13.80 20.79 5.73
C LEU A 154 -12.57 20.37 6.54
N ARG A 155 -11.55 21.24 6.65
CA ARG A 155 -10.36 21.01 7.46
C ARG A 155 -10.70 20.85 8.94
N GLN A 156 -11.49 21.75 9.50
CA GLN A 156 -11.90 21.68 10.89
C GLN A 156 -12.68 20.40 11.20
N LEU A 157 -13.63 20.02 10.31
CA LEU A 157 -14.35 18.76 10.44
C LEU A 157 -13.41 17.56 10.32
N ALA A 158 -12.46 17.60 9.40
CA ALA A 158 -11.49 16.52 9.21
C ALA A 158 -10.64 16.30 10.48
N TYR A 159 -10.16 17.38 11.13
CA TYR A 159 -9.40 17.28 12.38
C TYR A 159 -10.25 16.75 13.54
N GLN A 160 -11.51 17.17 13.62
CA GLN A 160 -12.43 16.64 14.62
C GLN A 160 -12.67 15.15 14.43
N TYR A 161 -12.93 14.72 13.19
CA TYR A 161 -13.21 13.32 12.85
C TYR A 161 -11.96 12.43 12.96
N GLU A 162 -10.78 12.94 12.62
CA GLU A 162 -9.52 12.24 12.89
C GLU A 162 -9.38 11.94 14.37
N THR A 163 -9.57 12.94 15.24
CA THR A 163 -9.49 12.76 16.70
C THR A 163 -10.49 11.72 17.19
N ASP A 164 -11.75 11.81 16.77
CA ASP A 164 -12.79 10.87 17.16
C ASP A 164 -12.51 9.43 16.70
N LEU A 165 -12.00 9.26 15.48
CA LEU A 165 -11.61 7.95 14.94
C LEU A 165 -10.41 7.33 15.69
N LEU A 166 -9.39 8.15 16.02
CA LEU A 166 -8.24 7.70 16.81
C LEU A 166 -8.66 7.31 18.25
N GLU A 167 -9.53 8.09 18.89
CA GLU A 167 -10.07 7.77 20.23
C GLU A 167 -10.90 6.49 20.24
N ARG A 168 -11.58 6.17 19.13
CA ARG A 168 -12.34 4.92 18.97
C ARG A 168 -11.47 3.71 18.64
N GLY A 169 -10.17 3.90 18.39
CA GLY A 169 -9.21 2.81 18.20
C GLY A 169 -8.79 2.53 16.76
N ILE A 170 -8.90 3.49 15.86
CA ILE A 170 -8.18 3.46 14.58
C ILE A 170 -6.71 3.79 14.86
N ASP A 171 -5.77 2.97 14.37
CA ASP A 171 -4.36 3.12 14.70
C ASP A 171 -3.72 4.38 14.10
N ARG A 172 -4.14 4.75 12.88
CA ARG A 172 -3.65 5.93 12.17
C ARG A 172 -4.70 6.47 11.22
N VAL A 173 -4.86 7.78 11.22
CA VAL A 173 -5.64 8.52 10.24
C VAL A 173 -4.73 9.54 9.57
N THR A 174 -4.69 9.54 8.24
CA THR A 174 -3.90 10.51 7.47
C THR A 174 -4.86 11.40 6.69
N ILE A 175 -4.79 12.72 6.95
CA ILE A 175 -5.61 13.70 6.24
C ILE A 175 -4.92 14.11 4.94
N ARG A 176 -5.67 14.15 3.84
CA ARG A 176 -5.20 14.57 2.51
C ARG A 176 -6.13 15.62 1.93
N GLY A 177 -5.57 16.49 1.09
CA GLY A 177 -6.36 17.56 0.44
C GLY A 177 -6.59 18.79 1.31
N VAL A 178 -5.87 18.87 2.45
CA VAL A 178 -5.84 20.04 3.32
C VAL A 178 -4.50 20.75 3.12
N PRO A 179 -4.44 21.83 2.34
CA PRO A 179 -3.23 22.62 2.16
C PRO A 179 -2.80 23.28 3.48
N GLU A 180 -1.50 23.34 3.73
CA GLU A 180 -0.93 24.13 4.81
C GLU A 180 -1.30 25.61 4.64
N GLN A 181 -1.45 26.33 5.75
CA GLN A 181 -1.81 27.75 5.74
C GLN A 181 -0.58 28.62 5.87
N GLN A 182 -0.63 29.77 5.18
CA GLN A 182 0.37 30.82 5.36
C GLN A 182 -0.31 32.20 5.50
N ILE A 183 0.39 33.11 6.17
CA ILE A 183 0.10 34.53 6.06
C ILE A 183 1.10 35.12 5.07
N SER A 184 0.64 35.47 3.87
CA SER A 184 1.42 36.17 2.86
C SER A 184 1.41 37.67 3.12
N ILE A 185 2.61 38.27 3.15
CA ILE A 185 2.84 39.72 3.24
C ILE A 185 3.46 40.14 1.91
N GLU A 186 2.62 40.53 0.99
CA GLU A 186 3.01 40.90 -0.39
C GLU A 186 3.37 42.36 -0.49
N VAL A 187 4.65 42.67 -0.77
CA VAL A 187 5.15 44.04 -0.88
C VAL A 187 5.60 44.31 -2.34
N PRO A 188 4.95 45.24 -3.07
CA PRO A 188 5.36 45.60 -4.46
C PRO A 188 6.74 46.22 -4.54
N VAL A 189 7.51 45.91 -5.60
CA VAL A 189 8.86 46.44 -5.86
C VAL A 189 8.89 47.96 -5.75
N ALA A 190 7.91 48.68 -6.35
CA ALA A 190 7.82 50.12 -6.29
C ALA A 190 7.74 50.73 -4.87
N ARG A 191 7.13 49.95 -3.90
CA ARG A 191 7.09 50.39 -2.50
C ARG A 191 8.42 50.18 -1.82
N LEU A 192 9.11 49.06 -2.11
CA LEU A 192 10.46 48.78 -1.59
C LEU A 192 11.44 49.89 -1.99
N GLU A 193 11.43 50.27 -3.27
CA GLU A 193 12.29 51.37 -3.80
C GLU A 193 11.96 52.70 -3.16
N SER A 194 10.69 53.07 -3.11
CA SER A 194 10.27 54.38 -2.57
C SER A 194 10.63 54.59 -1.10
N LEU A 195 10.71 53.51 -0.33
CA LEU A 195 11.03 53.53 1.10
C LEU A 195 12.47 53.13 1.41
N ASN A 196 13.26 52.78 0.40
CA ASN A 196 14.63 52.29 0.52
C ASN A 196 14.72 51.07 1.45
N LEU A 197 13.75 50.12 1.33
CA LEU A 197 13.66 48.90 2.14
C LEU A 197 13.85 47.65 1.29
N SER A 198 14.43 46.62 1.87
CA SER A 198 14.46 45.27 1.30
C SER A 198 13.37 44.38 1.95
N LEU A 199 12.92 43.33 1.23
CA LEU A 199 12.02 42.31 1.77
C LEU A 199 12.58 41.68 3.05
N ALA A 200 13.92 41.47 3.06
CA ALA A 200 14.60 40.90 4.24
C ALA A 200 14.45 41.80 5.47
N GLN A 201 14.66 43.12 5.29
CA GLN A 201 14.48 44.09 6.40
C GLN A 201 13.04 44.13 6.91
N ILE A 202 12.06 43.99 6.02
CA ILE A 202 10.64 43.92 6.42
C ILE A 202 10.39 42.64 7.19
N ALA A 203 10.88 41.50 6.71
CA ALA A 203 10.73 40.21 7.40
C ALA A 203 11.39 40.23 8.80
N ASP A 204 12.63 40.78 8.90
CA ASP A 204 13.32 40.92 10.18
C ASP A 204 12.54 41.83 11.13
N ARG A 205 11.91 42.88 10.62
CA ARG A 205 11.09 43.77 11.44
C ARG A 205 9.82 43.11 11.94
N VAL A 206 9.15 42.34 11.11
CA VAL A 206 8.00 41.54 11.48
C VAL A 206 8.40 40.52 12.54
N ALA A 207 9.50 39.79 12.36
CA ALA A 207 10.01 38.81 13.31
C ALA A 207 10.36 39.45 14.66
N ALA A 208 10.95 40.65 14.65
CA ALA A 208 11.33 41.33 15.90
C ALA A 208 10.15 41.88 16.71
N ILE A 209 9.05 42.27 16.03
CA ILE A 209 7.89 42.87 16.70
C ILE A 209 6.84 41.81 17.08
N SER A 210 6.72 40.77 16.28
CA SER A 210 5.71 39.71 16.47
C SER A 210 6.31 38.49 17.17
N ARG A 211 6.80 38.67 18.39
CA ARG A 211 7.45 37.58 19.12
C ARG A 211 7.15 37.64 20.63
N ASP A 212 6.78 36.50 21.18
CA ASP A 212 6.67 36.35 22.62
C ASP A 212 8.05 36.05 23.21
N LEU A 213 8.46 36.82 24.20
CA LEU A 213 9.77 36.68 24.84
C LEU A 213 9.62 36.61 26.35
N PRO A 214 10.13 35.54 27.00
CA PRO A 214 10.28 35.52 28.44
C PRO A 214 11.40 36.48 28.84
N ALA A 215 11.16 37.32 29.85
CA ALA A 215 12.13 38.30 30.36
C ALA A 215 12.65 37.95 31.76
N GLY A 216 12.25 36.78 32.34
CA GLY A 216 12.73 36.26 33.60
C GLY A 216 11.81 36.54 34.79
N LEU A 217 12.34 36.38 35.98
CA LEU A 217 11.62 36.54 37.25
C LEU A 217 11.99 37.85 37.95
N LEU A 218 10.99 38.59 38.39
CA LEU A 218 11.15 39.83 39.12
C LEU A 218 10.80 39.63 40.58
N ALA A 219 11.47 40.39 41.48
CA ALA A 219 11.18 40.47 42.94
C ALA A 219 11.34 39.13 43.68
N GLN A 220 12.56 38.57 43.66
CA GLN A 220 12.87 37.32 44.38
C GLN A 220 12.74 37.42 45.92
N GLN A 221 12.74 38.65 46.49
CA GLN A 221 12.57 38.89 47.94
C GLN A 221 11.12 39.20 48.34
N ASP A 222 10.26 39.47 47.34
CA ASP A 222 8.81 39.65 47.51
C ASP A 222 8.05 38.52 46.81
N ALA A 223 6.78 38.73 46.46
CA ALA A 223 6.04 37.81 45.62
C ALA A 223 6.67 37.75 44.22
N THR A 224 7.34 36.63 43.89
CA THR A 224 7.99 36.41 42.60
C THR A 224 6.98 36.52 41.46
N ARG A 225 7.28 37.33 40.44
CA ARG A 225 6.46 37.59 39.30
C ARG A 225 7.23 37.25 38.03
N GLU A 226 6.57 36.61 37.06
CA GLU A 226 7.11 36.34 35.74
C GLU A 226 6.94 37.59 34.87
N LEU A 227 8.03 38.02 34.27
CA LEU A 227 8.03 39.09 33.27
C LEU A 227 8.15 38.47 31.86
N ARG A 228 7.17 38.73 31.02
CA ARG A 228 7.18 38.25 29.64
C ARG A 228 6.47 39.23 28.71
N SER A 229 6.86 39.24 27.44
CA SER A 229 6.14 39.92 26.35
C SER A 229 5.15 38.94 25.74
N VAL A 230 3.94 39.40 25.43
CA VAL A 230 2.92 38.70 24.66
C VAL A 230 2.60 39.59 23.44
N ALA A 231 3.42 39.47 22.40
CA ALA A 231 3.37 40.35 21.23
C ALA A 231 3.17 39.58 19.91
N GLN A 232 3.10 38.25 19.95
CA GLN A 232 2.91 37.44 18.75
C GLN A 232 1.60 37.80 18.04
N ARG A 233 1.71 38.13 16.77
CA ARG A 233 0.56 38.40 15.86
C ARG A 233 0.14 37.11 15.20
N ARG A 234 -1.19 36.93 15.05
CA ARG A 234 -1.76 35.68 14.50
C ARG A 234 -2.86 35.92 13.46
N SER A 235 -3.12 37.17 13.08
CA SER A 235 -4.12 37.50 12.07
C SER A 235 -3.60 38.55 11.10
N PRO A 236 -4.05 38.56 9.83
CA PRO A 236 -3.67 39.56 8.84
C PRO A 236 -3.78 40.98 9.36
N GLN A 237 -4.90 41.35 10.01
CA GLN A 237 -5.17 42.67 10.56
C GLN A 237 -4.18 43.06 11.66
N ALA A 238 -3.73 42.09 12.48
CA ALA A 238 -2.73 42.37 13.50
C ALA A 238 -1.37 42.67 12.88
N TYR A 239 -0.98 42.04 11.76
CA TYR A 239 0.24 42.35 11.03
C TYR A 239 0.18 43.72 10.32
N GLU A 240 -0.98 44.17 9.80
CA GLU A 240 -1.14 45.51 9.21
C GLU A 240 -0.69 46.63 10.14
N SER A 241 -0.86 46.46 11.44
CA SER A 241 -0.54 47.46 12.48
C SER A 241 0.96 47.62 12.78
N ILE A 242 1.83 46.74 12.27
CA ILE A 242 3.26 46.70 12.55
C ILE A 242 3.94 47.93 11.90
N PRO A 243 4.69 48.77 12.69
CA PRO A 243 5.44 49.88 12.16
C PRO A 243 6.70 49.39 11.44
N VAL A 244 6.81 49.67 10.14
CA VAL A 244 7.98 49.30 9.31
C VAL A 244 9.04 50.43 9.37
N LEU A 245 8.61 51.65 9.30
CA LEU A 245 9.46 52.86 9.45
C LEU A 245 8.88 53.80 10.50
N SER A 246 9.76 54.39 11.30
CA SER A 246 9.41 55.46 12.23
C SER A 246 10.62 56.36 12.41
N ASP A 247 10.51 57.62 11.97
CA ASP A 247 11.54 58.65 12.06
C ASP A 247 11.23 59.73 13.11
N GLY A 248 10.22 59.47 13.97
CA GLY A 248 9.74 60.44 14.95
C GLY A 248 8.73 61.48 14.43
N ARG A 249 8.61 61.66 13.10
CA ARG A 249 7.65 62.57 12.46
C ARG A 249 6.60 61.82 11.64
N ALA A 250 6.99 60.70 11.04
CA ALA A 250 6.11 59.84 10.27
C ALA A 250 6.21 58.40 10.72
N ARG A 251 5.10 57.66 10.66
CA ARG A 251 5.04 56.24 10.96
C ARG A 251 4.37 55.51 9.81
N VAL A 252 5.11 54.70 9.07
CA VAL A 252 4.61 53.85 8.04
C VAL A 252 4.30 52.46 8.60
N ARG A 253 3.08 52.00 8.49
CA ARG A 253 2.64 50.68 8.90
C ARG A 253 2.77 49.68 7.75
N LEU A 254 2.85 48.39 8.09
CA LEU A 254 2.93 47.32 7.15
C LEU A 254 1.71 47.33 6.17
N GLY A 255 0.51 47.57 6.71
CA GLY A 255 -0.72 47.66 5.92
C GLY A 255 -0.75 48.83 4.91
N ASP A 256 0.13 49.89 5.08
CA ASP A 256 0.22 51.02 4.14
C ASP A 256 1.04 50.64 2.89
N ILE A 257 1.86 49.56 2.94
CA ILE A 257 2.81 49.17 1.89
C ILE A 257 2.62 47.76 1.38
N ALA A 258 1.92 46.89 2.11
CA ALA A 258 1.77 45.48 1.81
C ALA A 258 0.30 45.05 1.73
N ILE A 259 0.03 44.06 0.92
CA ILE A 259 -1.23 43.31 0.95
C ILE A 259 -1.00 42.07 1.82
N ILE A 260 -1.79 41.90 2.89
CA ILE A 260 -1.63 40.82 3.85
C ILE A 260 -2.85 39.91 3.77
N ARG A 261 -2.61 38.62 3.55
CA ARG A 261 -3.69 37.64 3.41
C ARG A 261 -3.33 36.33 4.13
N GLN A 262 -4.31 35.67 4.67
CA GLN A 262 -4.22 34.28 5.04
C GLN A 262 -4.73 33.46 3.87
N GLU A 263 -3.91 32.55 3.40
CA GLU A 263 -4.18 31.74 2.22
C GLU A 263 -3.49 30.38 2.32
N ALA A 264 -3.94 29.45 1.48
CA ALA A 264 -3.26 28.17 1.33
C ALA A 264 -1.88 28.38 0.71
N ARG A 265 -0.87 27.66 1.21
CA ARG A 265 0.49 27.66 0.65
C ARG A 265 0.47 27.17 -0.80
N ASP A 266 1.24 27.83 -1.68
CA ASP A 266 1.34 27.45 -3.10
C ASP A 266 1.92 26.02 -3.26
N GLY A 267 1.55 25.32 -4.33
CA GLY A 267 2.11 23.99 -4.69
C GLY A 267 1.56 22.82 -3.88
N GLN A 268 0.61 23.02 -2.98
CA GLN A 268 0.03 21.97 -2.15
C GLN A 268 -1.01 21.11 -2.88
N THR A 269 -1.10 19.84 -2.51
CA THR A 269 -2.08 18.90 -3.09
C THR A 269 -3.50 19.26 -2.68
N THR A 270 -4.42 19.28 -3.64
CA THR A 270 -5.84 19.53 -3.39
C THR A 270 -6.69 18.40 -3.97
N LEU A 271 -7.81 18.10 -3.29
CA LEU A 271 -8.78 17.11 -3.71
C LEU A 271 -10.10 17.78 -4.12
N GLU A 272 -10.74 17.21 -5.13
CA GLU A 272 -12.07 17.61 -5.61
C GLU A 272 -12.94 16.39 -5.91
N ARG A 273 -14.24 16.54 -5.66
CA ARG A 273 -15.28 15.57 -6.01
C ARG A 273 -16.40 16.30 -6.75
N ASP A 274 -16.68 15.91 -7.99
CA ASP A 274 -17.72 16.58 -8.82
C ASP A 274 -17.53 18.11 -8.89
N GLY A 275 -16.25 18.56 -8.97
CA GLY A 275 -15.89 19.98 -8.98
C GLY A 275 -16.05 20.71 -7.64
N GLN A 276 -16.35 20.01 -6.54
CA GLN A 276 -16.45 20.56 -5.20
C GLN A 276 -15.20 20.27 -4.39
N PRO A 277 -14.78 21.17 -3.48
CA PRO A 277 -13.67 20.90 -2.59
C PRO A 277 -13.89 19.64 -1.77
N ALA A 278 -12.84 18.84 -1.63
CA ALA A 278 -12.89 17.61 -0.87
C ALA A 278 -11.67 17.46 0.05
N VAL A 279 -11.85 16.74 1.15
CA VAL A 279 -10.83 16.32 2.09
C VAL A 279 -10.99 14.82 2.35
N GLU A 280 -9.89 14.09 2.31
CA GLU A 280 -9.84 12.65 2.52
C GLU A 280 -9.21 12.32 3.87
N LEU A 281 -9.86 11.43 4.61
CA LEU A 281 -9.30 10.75 5.77
C LEU A 281 -8.92 9.33 5.34
N LEU A 282 -7.65 9.02 5.24
CA LEU A 282 -7.15 7.68 4.98
C LEU A 282 -6.98 6.96 6.31
N LEU A 283 -7.85 5.99 6.56
CA LEU A 283 -7.82 5.15 7.76
C LEU A 283 -6.85 4.00 7.53
N GLN A 284 -5.92 3.84 8.44
CA GLN A 284 -4.87 2.85 8.34
C GLN A 284 -4.76 2.08 9.66
N ARG A 285 -4.39 0.80 9.57
CA ARG A 285 -4.03 -0.02 10.72
C ARG A 285 -2.53 -0.21 10.79
N ALA A 286 -2.01 -0.38 11.99
CA ALA A 286 -0.64 -0.82 12.21
C ALA A 286 -0.47 -2.31 11.82
N GLU A 287 0.76 -2.74 11.69
CA GLU A 287 1.14 -4.10 11.29
C GLU A 287 0.44 -5.19 12.13
N ASN A 288 0.30 -4.97 13.44
CA ASN A 288 -0.36 -5.90 14.38
C ASN A 288 -1.86 -5.64 14.58
N GLY A 289 -2.45 -4.67 13.85
CA GLY A 289 -3.86 -4.33 13.93
C GLY A 289 -4.75 -5.36 13.23
N ASN A 290 -6.06 -5.30 13.49
CA ASN A 290 -7.06 -6.16 12.86
C ASN A 290 -7.98 -5.35 11.95
N SER A 291 -7.94 -5.62 10.63
CA SER A 291 -8.71 -4.88 9.62
C SER A 291 -10.22 -4.93 9.85
N LEU A 292 -10.76 -6.07 10.30
CA LEU A 292 -12.21 -6.20 10.55
C LEU A 292 -12.66 -5.50 11.84
N VAL A 293 -11.76 -5.34 12.82
CA VAL A 293 -12.04 -4.54 14.01
C VAL A 293 -12.08 -3.07 13.63
N ALA A 294 -11.09 -2.59 12.88
CA ALA A 294 -11.05 -1.23 12.37
C ALA A 294 -12.27 -0.91 11.49
N ALA A 295 -12.71 -1.86 10.65
CA ALA A 295 -13.92 -1.72 9.85
C ALA A 295 -15.18 -1.54 10.70
N ARG A 296 -15.34 -2.33 11.76
CA ARG A 296 -16.47 -2.19 12.69
C ARG A 296 -16.45 -0.84 13.41
N VAL A 297 -15.30 -0.38 13.86
CA VAL A 297 -15.14 0.95 14.45
C VAL A 297 -15.58 2.03 13.47
N LEU A 298 -15.18 1.91 12.19
CA LEU A 298 -15.61 2.84 11.14
C LEU A 298 -17.12 2.81 10.92
N GLU A 299 -17.74 1.62 10.85
CA GLU A 299 -19.20 1.48 10.66
C GLU A 299 -19.99 2.07 11.81
N ASP A 300 -19.55 1.83 13.06
CA ASP A 300 -20.18 2.39 14.25
C ASP A 300 -20.02 3.93 14.27
N TRP A 301 -18.82 4.43 13.94
CA TRP A 301 -18.58 5.86 13.83
C TRP A 301 -19.44 6.53 12.75
N LEU A 302 -19.59 5.90 11.59
CA LEU A 302 -20.45 6.40 10.50
C LEU A 302 -21.91 6.47 10.92
N ARG A 303 -22.38 5.49 11.68
CA ARG A 303 -23.77 5.47 12.19
C ARG A 303 -24.04 6.64 13.12
N ASP A 304 -23.08 7.00 13.95
CA ASP A 304 -23.16 8.11 14.90
C ASP A 304 -22.99 9.47 14.20
N THR A 305 -22.08 9.56 13.22
CA THR A 305 -21.67 10.83 12.61
C THR A 305 -22.62 11.30 11.51
N ARG A 306 -23.14 10.40 10.67
CA ARG A 306 -24.03 10.78 9.55
C ARG A 306 -25.27 11.60 9.95
N PRO A 307 -25.96 11.34 11.09
CA PRO A 307 -27.11 12.12 11.51
C PRO A 307 -26.79 13.55 11.96
N VAL A 308 -25.55 13.81 12.38
CA VAL A 308 -25.10 15.12 12.91
C VAL A 308 -24.26 15.90 11.91
N LEU A 309 -24.05 15.35 10.72
CA LEU A 309 -23.29 16.00 9.67
C LEU A 309 -23.98 17.28 9.19
N PRO A 310 -23.25 18.40 8.97
CA PRO A 310 -23.84 19.61 8.38
C PRO A 310 -24.49 19.30 7.02
N PRO A 311 -25.68 19.84 6.72
CA PRO A 311 -26.40 19.51 5.47
C PRO A 311 -25.66 19.89 4.18
N SER A 312 -24.71 20.82 4.27
CA SER A 312 -23.86 21.26 3.17
C SER A 312 -22.67 20.35 2.91
N VAL A 313 -22.34 19.43 3.82
CA VAL A 313 -21.22 18.50 3.71
C VAL A 313 -21.75 17.10 3.47
N ARG A 314 -21.13 16.40 2.56
CA ARG A 314 -21.38 14.98 2.28
C ARG A 314 -20.20 14.15 2.78
N LEU A 315 -20.52 12.95 3.28
CA LEU A 315 -19.56 11.98 3.77
C LEU A 315 -19.77 10.67 3.02
N GLU A 316 -18.75 10.26 2.27
CA GLU A 316 -18.70 9.00 1.52
C GLU A 316 -17.53 8.15 1.99
N VAL A 317 -17.71 6.83 1.96
CA VAL A 317 -16.63 5.86 2.22
C VAL A 317 -16.36 5.10 0.94
N TYR A 318 -15.10 4.96 0.61
CA TYR A 318 -14.66 4.28 -0.59
C TYR A 318 -13.33 3.59 -0.34
N ASP A 319 -12.90 2.78 -1.30
CA ASP A 319 -11.66 2.02 -1.22
C ASP A 319 -11.57 1.18 0.06
N GLU A 320 -12.66 0.47 0.36
CA GLU A 320 -12.82 -0.36 1.56
C GLU A 320 -12.09 -1.70 1.36
N THR A 321 -10.78 -1.74 1.65
CA THR A 321 -9.95 -2.94 1.43
C THR A 321 -10.36 -4.12 2.32
N TRP A 322 -10.95 -3.86 3.49
CA TRP A 322 -11.47 -4.89 4.38
C TRP A 322 -12.61 -5.72 3.77
N GLN A 323 -13.38 -5.16 2.83
CA GLN A 323 -14.45 -5.88 2.13
C GLN A 323 -13.91 -7.09 1.36
N LEU A 324 -12.72 -6.98 0.78
CA LEU A 324 -12.07 -8.10 0.09
C LEU A 324 -11.78 -9.26 1.03
N LEU A 325 -11.42 -8.98 2.28
CA LEU A 325 -11.20 -10.01 3.31
C LEU A 325 -12.52 -10.64 3.75
N ASP A 326 -13.54 -9.84 4.00
CA ASP A 326 -14.86 -10.33 4.41
C ASP A 326 -15.49 -11.21 3.33
N ASP A 327 -15.41 -10.81 2.07
CA ASP A 327 -15.86 -11.59 0.91
C ASP A 327 -15.11 -12.94 0.83
N ARG A 328 -13.80 -12.97 1.09
CA ARG A 328 -13.00 -14.21 1.07
C ARG A 328 -13.33 -15.12 2.24
N ILE A 329 -13.52 -14.58 3.43
CA ILE A 329 -13.97 -15.34 4.61
C ILE A 329 -15.36 -15.92 4.35
N SER A 330 -16.28 -15.12 3.82
CA SER A 330 -17.63 -15.56 3.45
C SER A 330 -17.60 -16.65 2.38
N LEU A 331 -16.74 -16.52 1.37
CA LEU A 331 -16.51 -17.53 0.35
C LEU A 331 -15.97 -18.84 0.96
N LEU A 332 -14.98 -18.75 1.86
CA LEU A 332 -14.44 -19.91 2.58
C LEU A 332 -15.53 -20.63 3.35
N LEU A 333 -16.33 -19.90 4.13
CA LEU A 333 -17.42 -20.48 4.91
C LEU A 333 -18.48 -21.12 4.01
N LYS A 334 -18.90 -20.45 2.92
CA LYS A 334 -19.87 -20.98 1.96
C LYS A 334 -19.34 -22.24 1.26
N ASN A 335 -18.10 -22.20 0.77
CA ASN A 335 -17.47 -23.35 0.10
C ASN A 335 -17.21 -24.49 1.11
N GLY A 336 -16.75 -24.14 2.30
CA GLY A 336 -16.54 -25.10 3.37
C GLY A 336 -17.83 -25.81 3.76
N LEU A 337 -18.92 -25.08 3.97
CA LEU A 337 -20.21 -25.64 4.31
C LEU A 337 -20.81 -26.47 3.15
N SER A 338 -20.78 -25.95 1.93
CA SER A 338 -21.31 -26.68 0.76
C SER A 338 -20.47 -27.93 0.44
N GLY A 339 -19.14 -27.84 0.56
CA GLY A 339 -18.23 -28.97 0.43
C GLY A 339 -18.46 -30.02 1.52
N LEU A 340 -18.63 -29.59 2.77
CA LEU A 340 -18.95 -30.49 3.89
C LEU A 340 -20.28 -31.22 3.65
N VAL A 341 -21.32 -30.50 3.23
CA VAL A 341 -22.63 -31.11 2.89
C VAL A 341 -22.47 -32.14 1.77
N LEU A 342 -21.74 -31.81 0.69
CA LEU A 342 -21.50 -32.74 -0.41
C LEU A 342 -20.73 -33.98 0.07
N VAL A 343 -19.68 -33.79 0.85
CA VAL A 343 -18.87 -34.88 1.42
C VAL A 343 -19.74 -35.76 2.34
N VAL A 344 -20.52 -35.16 3.23
CA VAL A 344 -21.42 -35.91 4.13
C VAL A 344 -22.44 -36.72 3.33
N CYS A 345 -23.01 -36.15 2.26
CA CYS A 345 -23.91 -36.86 1.37
C CYS A 345 -23.23 -38.08 0.69
N LEU A 346 -22.02 -37.90 0.17
CA LEU A 346 -21.22 -38.97 -0.44
C LEU A 346 -20.84 -40.02 0.61
N LEU A 347 -20.33 -39.60 1.75
CA LEU A 347 -20.00 -40.52 2.85
C LEU A 347 -21.21 -41.32 3.31
N TYR A 348 -22.36 -40.71 3.45
CA TYR A 348 -23.61 -41.38 3.80
C TYR A 348 -24.07 -42.39 2.75
N LEU A 349 -23.71 -42.14 1.48
CA LEU A 349 -24.03 -43.04 0.38
C LEU A 349 -23.18 -44.34 0.44
N PHE A 350 -21.87 -44.22 0.77
CA PHE A 350 -20.92 -45.34 0.72
C PHE A 350 -20.66 -45.97 2.08
N LEU A 351 -20.71 -45.21 3.18
CA LEU A 351 -20.42 -45.65 4.53
C LEU A 351 -21.67 -45.75 5.40
N PRO A 352 -21.70 -46.58 6.44
CA PRO A 352 -22.77 -46.57 7.42
C PRO A 352 -22.97 -45.17 8.00
N GLY A 353 -24.23 -44.69 8.10
CA GLY A 353 -24.53 -43.32 8.47
C GLY A 353 -23.88 -42.83 9.77
N ARG A 354 -23.66 -43.74 10.74
CA ARG A 354 -22.93 -43.41 11.98
C ARG A 354 -21.43 -43.20 11.75
N VAL A 355 -20.81 -43.96 10.85
CA VAL A 355 -19.41 -43.77 10.46
C VAL A 355 -19.27 -42.48 9.71
N ALA A 356 -20.12 -42.26 8.70
CA ALA A 356 -20.18 -41.00 7.94
C ALA A 356 -20.34 -39.78 8.85
N LEU A 357 -21.19 -39.85 9.89
CA LEU A 357 -21.38 -38.76 10.85
C LEU A 357 -20.11 -38.45 11.64
N TRP A 358 -19.37 -39.44 12.12
CA TRP A 358 -18.16 -39.23 12.91
C TRP A 358 -17.00 -38.71 12.05
N VAL A 359 -16.87 -39.19 10.82
CA VAL A 359 -15.91 -38.61 9.85
C VAL A 359 -16.28 -37.16 9.56
N ALA A 360 -17.57 -36.86 9.35
CA ALA A 360 -18.04 -35.51 9.11
C ALA A 360 -17.78 -34.53 10.27
N VAL A 361 -17.90 -35.00 11.52
CA VAL A 361 -17.59 -34.21 12.73
C VAL A 361 -16.08 -34.03 12.89
N GLY A 362 -15.27 -34.96 12.43
CA GLY A 362 -13.82 -34.90 12.42
C GLY A 362 -13.30 -33.72 11.58
N ILE A 363 -13.92 -33.41 10.44
CA ILE A 363 -13.50 -32.36 9.52
C ILE A 363 -13.41 -30.96 10.19
N PRO A 364 -14.51 -30.41 10.76
CA PRO A 364 -14.44 -29.12 11.45
C PRO A 364 -13.54 -29.19 12.70
N THR A 365 -13.43 -30.32 13.36
CA THR A 365 -12.53 -30.49 14.50
C THR A 365 -11.06 -30.36 14.08
N ALA A 366 -10.65 -31.05 13.02
CA ALA A 366 -9.30 -30.96 12.48
C ALA A 366 -8.99 -29.55 11.96
N PHE A 367 -9.97 -28.89 11.31
CA PHE A 367 -9.84 -27.53 10.83
C PHE A 367 -9.60 -26.52 11.97
N LEU A 368 -10.40 -26.61 13.04
CA LEU A 368 -10.22 -25.77 14.22
C LEU A 368 -8.89 -26.04 14.92
N ALA A 369 -8.47 -27.30 15.01
CA ALA A 369 -7.16 -27.64 15.55
C ALA A 369 -6.01 -27.08 14.69
N ALA A 370 -6.15 -27.10 13.37
CA ALA A 370 -5.17 -26.50 12.45
C ALA A 370 -5.02 -25.00 12.69
N LEU A 371 -6.13 -24.28 12.90
CA LEU A 371 -6.10 -22.86 13.25
C LEU A 371 -5.41 -22.63 14.61
N ALA A 372 -5.65 -23.51 15.59
CA ALA A 372 -4.95 -23.43 16.87
C ALA A 372 -3.44 -23.61 16.73
N VAL A 373 -2.99 -24.59 15.93
CA VAL A 373 -1.57 -24.80 15.65
C VAL A 373 -0.97 -23.61 14.91
N LEU A 374 -1.68 -23.10 13.89
CA LEU A 374 -1.26 -21.92 13.13
C LEU A 374 -1.09 -20.70 14.03
N TRP A 375 -2.03 -20.46 14.93
CA TRP A 375 -1.93 -19.40 15.93
C TRP A 375 -0.72 -19.54 16.86
N LEU A 376 -0.47 -20.74 17.36
CA LEU A 376 0.69 -21.04 18.22
C LEU A 376 2.03 -20.81 17.49
N MET A 377 2.05 -21.00 16.19
CA MET A 377 3.21 -20.71 15.33
C MET A 377 3.33 -19.24 14.92
N GLY A 378 2.44 -18.34 15.41
CA GLY A 378 2.45 -16.92 15.08
C GLY A 378 1.79 -16.58 13.72
N GLY A 379 1.10 -17.51 13.09
CA GLY A 379 0.41 -17.29 11.81
C GLY A 379 -0.83 -16.41 11.95
N SER A 380 -1.27 -15.83 10.83
CA SER A 380 -2.42 -14.92 10.74
C SER A 380 -3.46 -15.42 9.73
N ILE A 381 -4.67 -14.90 9.83
CA ILE A 381 -5.70 -15.06 8.81
C ILE A 381 -5.50 -13.94 7.77
N ASN A 382 -5.04 -14.30 6.58
CA ASN A 382 -4.79 -13.37 5.48
C ASN A 382 -5.25 -13.99 4.15
N MET A 383 -5.16 -13.24 3.06
CA MET A 383 -5.58 -13.71 1.73
C MET A 383 -4.93 -15.03 1.33
N ILE A 384 -3.65 -15.20 1.64
CA ILE A 384 -2.86 -16.37 1.26
C ILE A 384 -3.18 -17.56 2.17
N SER A 385 -3.25 -17.34 3.48
CA SER A 385 -3.64 -18.39 4.42
C SER A 385 -5.09 -18.86 4.21
N LEU A 386 -6.02 -17.95 3.86
CA LEU A 386 -7.39 -18.32 3.48
C LEU A 386 -7.42 -19.18 2.21
N PHE A 387 -6.63 -18.85 1.21
CA PHE A 387 -6.49 -19.67 0.00
C PHE A 387 -5.95 -21.07 0.34
N ALA A 388 -4.90 -21.15 1.14
CA ALA A 388 -4.35 -22.42 1.60
C ALA A 388 -5.37 -23.25 2.42
N LEU A 389 -6.17 -22.61 3.28
CA LEU A 389 -7.23 -23.26 4.03
C LEU A 389 -8.35 -23.81 3.14
N ILE A 390 -8.71 -23.09 2.06
CA ILE A 390 -9.67 -23.59 1.06
C ILE A 390 -9.13 -24.85 0.36
N MET A 391 -7.86 -24.83 -0.05
CA MET A 391 -7.22 -26.00 -0.66
C MET A 391 -7.13 -27.19 0.34
N ALA A 392 -6.77 -26.88 1.57
CA ALA A 392 -6.60 -27.88 2.63
C ALA A 392 -7.90 -28.60 3.00
N LEU A 393 -9.06 -27.98 2.77
CA LEU A 393 -10.36 -28.58 3.10
C LEU A 393 -10.58 -29.91 2.41
N GLY A 394 -10.13 -30.07 1.15
CA GLY A 394 -10.18 -31.35 0.44
C GLY A 394 -9.23 -32.40 1.02
N VAL A 395 -8.05 -31.98 1.46
CA VAL A 395 -7.00 -32.86 1.96
C VAL A 395 -7.33 -33.42 3.35
N ILE A 396 -7.96 -32.63 4.23
CA ILE A 396 -8.39 -33.07 5.58
C ILE A 396 -9.34 -34.27 5.52
N VAL A 397 -10.21 -34.27 4.49
CA VAL A 397 -11.26 -35.30 4.39
C VAL A 397 -10.69 -36.66 4.07
N ASP A 398 -9.64 -36.71 3.25
CA ASP A 398 -9.13 -38.00 2.70
C ASP A 398 -8.58 -38.93 3.75
N ASP A 399 -7.82 -38.43 4.71
CA ASP A 399 -7.23 -39.23 5.79
C ASP A 399 -8.29 -39.96 6.63
N ALA A 400 -9.33 -39.26 7.02
CA ALA A 400 -10.42 -39.78 7.84
C ALA A 400 -11.29 -40.79 7.07
N ILE A 401 -11.47 -40.60 5.74
CA ILE A 401 -12.20 -41.53 4.88
C ILE A 401 -11.51 -42.88 4.84
N VAL A 402 -10.20 -42.88 4.56
CA VAL A 402 -9.42 -44.13 4.42
C VAL A 402 -9.46 -44.99 5.70
N VAL A 403 -9.30 -44.38 6.86
CA VAL A 403 -9.38 -45.09 8.15
C VAL A 403 -10.81 -45.53 8.44
N GLY A 404 -11.81 -44.71 8.13
CA GLY A 404 -13.23 -45.03 8.30
C GLY A 404 -13.68 -46.20 7.40
N GLU A 405 -13.22 -46.25 6.17
CA GLU A 405 -13.51 -47.30 5.18
C GLU A 405 -12.87 -48.62 5.57
N ASP A 406 -11.60 -48.62 5.95
CA ASP A 406 -10.91 -49.85 6.37
C ASP A 406 -11.53 -50.42 7.62
N ALA A 407 -11.93 -49.56 8.58
CA ALA A 407 -12.64 -49.99 9.77
C ALA A 407 -14.03 -50.62 9.47
N ASP A 408 -14.77 -50.02 8.52
CA ASP A 408 -16.09 -50.55 8.08
C ASP A 408 -15.93 -51.90 7.34
N ALA A 409 -14.93 -52.03 6.48
CA ALA A 409 -14.64 -53.26 5.76
C ALA A 409 -14.37 -54.43 6.72
N HIS A 410 -13.53 -54.19 7.74
CA HIS A 410 -13.21 -55.23 8.75
C HIS A 410 -14.39 -55.53 9.70
N ALA A 411 -15.16 -54.50 10.08
CA ALA A 411 -16.39 -54.70 10.86
C ALA A 411 -17.42 -55.53 10.07
N ARG A 412 -17.55 -55.36 8.75
CA ARG A 412 -18.40 -56.19 7.88
C ARG A 412 -17.90 -57.60 7.74
N MET A 413 -16.59 -57.85 7.87
CA MET A 413 -16.00 -59.22 7.93
C MET A 413 -16.23 -59.92 9.25
N GLY A 414 -16.86 -59.24 10.24
CA GLY A 414 -17.21 -59.85 11.53
C GLY A 414 -16.21 -59.59 12.65
N GLU A 415 -15.21 -58.72 12.45
CA GLU A 415 -14.32 -58.31 13.55
C GLU A 415 -15.09 -57.50 14.60
N ASP A 416 -14.70 -57.71 15.88
CA ASP A 416 -15.26 -56.91 16.99
C ASP A 416 -15.02 -55.39 16.73
N PRO A 417 -16.02 -54.53 16.97
CA PRO A 417 -15.92 -53.06 16.72
C PRO A 417 -14.68 -52.38 17.30
N LEU A 418 -14.19 -52.89 18.45
CA LEU A 418 -12.98 -52.39 19.08
C LEU A 418 -11.73 -52.72 18.26
N TYR A 419 -11.63 -53.97 17.83
CA TYR A 419 -10.46 -54.45 17.08
C TYR A 419 -10.47 -53.97 15.63
N ALA A 420 -11.64 -53.87 15.00
CA ALA A 420 -11.80 -53.31 13.68
C ALA A 420 -11.31 -51.83 13.65
N SER A 421 -11.72 -51.01 14.63
CA SER A 421 -11.31 -49.60 14.73
C SER A 421 -9.81 -49.42 15.05
N GLU A 422 -9.29 -50.22 16.03
CA GLU A 422 -7.86 -50.17 16.39
C GLU A 422 -7.00 -50.70 15.24
N GLY A 423 -7.43 -51.77 14.59
CA GLY A 423 -6.77 -52.42 13.48
C GLY A 423 -6.67 -51.49 12.26
N ALA A 424 -7.76 -50.83 11.92
CA ALA A 424 -7.79 -49.85 10.84
C ALA A 424 -6.77 -48.70 11.05
N ALA A 425 -6.79 -48.08 12.22
CA ALA A 425 -5.82 -47.03 12.54
C ALA A 425 -4.37 -47.52 12.45
N LYS A 426 -4.08 -48.74 12.93
CA LYS A 426 -2.73 -49.30 12.87
C LYS A 426 -2.28 -49.69 11.46
N ARG A 427 -3.19 -50.19 10.61
CA ARG A 427 -2.90 -50.56 9.22
C ARG A 427 -2.66 -49.33 8.38
N MET A 428 -3.47 -48.27 8.59
CA MET A 428 -3.49 -47.08 7.77
C MET A 428 -2.49 -46.03 8.22
N VAL A 429 -1.88 -46.10 9.42
CA VAL A 429 -0.94 -45.09 9.92
C VAL A 429 0.23 -44.85 8.97
N TRP A 430 0.86 -45.92 8.46
CA TRP A 430 2.01 -45.77 7.56
C TRP A 430 1.63 -45.25 6.16
N PRO A 431 0.58 -45.79 5.49
CA PRO A 431 0.10 -45.25 4.21
C PRO A 431 -0.32 -43.76 4.30
N VAL A 432 -1.11 -43.40 5.30
CA VAL A 432 -1.58 -42.03 5.49
C VAL A 432 -0.43 -41.08 5.85
N LEU A 433 0.47 -41.52 6.77
CA LEU A 433 1.64 -40.73 7.13
C LEU A 433 2.56 -40.49 5.90
N ALA A 434 2.77 -41.53 5.08
CA ALA A 434 3.56 -41.38 3.85
C ALA A 434 2.91 -40.44 2.86
N SER A 435 1.59 -40.50 2.67
CA SER A 435 0.83 -39.59 1.82
C SER A 435 0.93 -38.16 2.33
N SER A 436 0.70 -37.93 3.62
CA SER A 436 0.79 -36.61 4.22
C SER A 436 2.21 -36.04 4.12
N LEU A 437 3.25 -36.87 4.34
CA LEU A 437 4.64 -36.46 4.20
C LEU A 437 4.98 -36.10 2.74
N THR A 438 4.44 -36.83 1.78
CA THR A 438 4.60 -36.51 0.35
C THR A 438 3.95 -35.19 0.01
N THR A 439 2.76 -34.92 0.55
CA THR A 439 2.08 -33.63 0.38
C THR A 439 2.88 -32.49 1.00
N VAL A 440 3.39 -32.65 2.23
CA VAL A 440 4.29 -31.67 2.85
C VAL A 440 5.51 -31.41 1.96
N ALA A 441 6.17 -32.48 1.48
CA ALA A 441 7.35 -32.36 0.63
C ALA A 441 7.05 -31.62 -0.69
N ALA A 442 5.85 -31.76 -1.24
CA ALA A 442 5.42 -31.06 -2.45
C ALA A 442 5.26 -29.53 -2.25
N PHE A 443 4.93 -29.10 -1.03
CA PHE A 443 4.82 -27.67 -0.67
C PHE A 443 6.13 -27.07 -0.14
N MET A 444 7.10 -27.89 0.32
CA MET A 444 8.38 -27.41 0.85
C MET A 444 9.17 -26.47 -0.09
N PRO A 445 9.18 -26.65 -1.43
CA PRO A 445 9.88 -25.73 -2.31
C PRO A 445 9.45 -24.28 -2.18
N LEU A 446 8.20 -24.00 -1.79
CA LEU A 446 7.71 -22.64 -1.58
C LEU A 446 8.38 -21.93 -0.39
N LEU A 447 8.91 -22.69 0.60
CA LEU A 447 9.67 -22.12 1.73
C LEU A 447 11.10 -21.73 1.34
N VAL A 448 11.60 -22.21 0.22
CA VAL A 448 12.97 -21.90 -0.27
C VAL A 448 12.96 -20.62 -1.12
N VAL A 449 11.79 -20.16 -1.54
CA VAL A 449 11.63 -18.88 -2.25
C VAL A 449 11.98 -17.75 -1.29
N GLY A 450 13.03 -16.99 -1.60
CA GLY A 450 13.47 -15.85 -0.77
C GLY A 450 12.75 -14.54 -1.11
N GLY A 451 13.01 -13.51 -0.29
CA GLY A 451 12.51 -12.15 -0.51
C GLY A 451 11.01 -11.99 -0.19
N VAL A 452 10.47 -10.83 -0.55
CA VAL A 452 9.06 -10.47 -0.27
C VAL A 452 8.07 -11.50 -0.79
N ILE A 453 8.33 -12.06 -1.99
CA ILE A 453 7.47 -13.09 -2.58
C ILE A 453 7.49 -14.37 -1.75
N GLY A 454 8.67 -14.79 -1.28
CA GLY A 454 8.82 -15.96 -0.43
C GLY A 454 8.09 -15.82 0.90
N ASN A 455 8.20 -14.65 1.52
CA ASN A 455 7.50 -14.35 2.77
C ASN A 455 5.97 -14.39 2.61
N ILE A 456 5.45 -13.91 1.47
CA ILE A 456 4.02 -13.99 1.14
C ILE A 456 3.59 -15.44 0.89
N LEU A 457 4.34 -16.21 0.10
CA LEU A 457 3.98 -17.58 -0.28
C LEU A 457 4.23 -18.59 0.84
N GLY A 458 5.10 -18.28 1.80
CA GLY A 458 5.46 -19.15 2.92
C GLY A 458 4.28 -19.56 3.80
N ASP A 459 3.21 -18.74 3.82
CA ASP A 459 1.98 -19.09 4.54
C ASP A 459 1.26 -20.33 3.96
N ILE A 460 1.41 -20.61 2.66
CA ILE A 460 0.76 -21.78 2.04
C ILE A 460 1.29 -23.09 2.64
N PRO A 461 2.61 -23.39 2.59
CA PRO A 461 3.14 -24.59 3.20
C PRO A 461 2.94 -24.63 4.72
N LEU A 462 3.03 -23.50 5.41
CA LEU A 462 2.80 -23.41 6.84
C LEU A 462 1.38 -23.87 7.20
N VAL A 463 0.36 -23.34 6.55
CA VAL A 463 -1.04 -23.73 6.73
C VAL A 463 -1.24 -25.20 6.40
N MET A 464 -0.66 -25.69 5.29
CA MET A 464 -0.78 -27.10 4.89
C MET A 464 -0.15 -28.04 5.93
N ILE A 465 0.99 -27.69 6.49
CA ILE A 465 1.63 -28.46 7.57
C ILE A 465 0.73 -28.49 8.82
N CYS A 466 0.20 -27.35 9.24
CA CYS A 466 -0.71 -27.24 10.38
C CYS A 466 -1.97 -28.11 10.19
N VAL A 467 -2.55 -28.05 9.00
CA VAL A 467 -3.75 -28.81 8.63
C VAL A 467 -3.48 -30.31 8.63
N LEU A 468 -2.40 -30.76 7.98
CA LEU A 468 -2.03 -32.18 7.96
C LEU A 468 -1.70 -32.72 9.35
N ALA A 469 -0.99 -31.95 10.17
CA ALA A 469 -0.71 -32.34 11.55
C ALA A 469 -2.01 -32.49 12.37
N ALA A 470 -2.96 -31.58 12.24
CA ALA A 470 -4.25 -31.63 12.89
C ALA A 470 -5.11 -32.82 12.37
N SER A 471 -5.09 -33.06 11.04
CA SER A 471 -5.77 -34.19 10.39
C SER A 471 -5.23 -35.54 10.90
N LEU A 472 -3.91 -35.69 10.95
CA LEU A 472 -3.29 -36.91 11.48
C LEU A 472 -3.65 -37.17 12.97
N LEU A 473 -3.68 -36.11 13.78
CA LEU A 473 -4.11 -36.19 15.16
C LEU A 473 -5.57 -36.63 15.29
N GLU A 474 -6.45 -36.03 14.51
CA GLU A 474 -7.87 -36.40 14.45
C GLU A 474 -8.03 -37.85 14.00
N CYS A 475 -7.43 -38.23 12.90
CA CYS A 475 -7.56 -39.49 12.20
C CYS A 475 -7.06 -40.69 13.04
N PHE A 476 -5.98 -40.55 13.83
CA PHE A 476 -5.37 -41.65 14.60
C PHE A 476 -5.66 -41.63 16.09
N VAL A 477 -6.09 -40.46 16.64
CA VAL A 477 -6.35 -40.36 18.09
C VAL A 477 -7.84 -40.19 18.37
N VAL A 478 -8.56 -39.36 17.60
CA VAL A 478 -9.96 -39.03 17.86
C VAL A 478 -10.92 -40.00 17.16
N LEU A 479 -10.81 -40.11 15.84
CA LEU A 479 -11.72 -40.88 14.99
C LEU A 479 -11.86 -42.34 15.41
N PRO A 480 -10.78 -43.10 15.69
CA PRO A 480 -10.90 -44.54 16.03
C PRO A 480 -11.67 -44.79 17.31
N ALA A 481 -11.59 -43.86 18.27
CA ALA A 481 -12.38 -43.94 19.52
C ALA A 481 -13.90 -43.82 19.26
N HIS A 482 -14.28 -43.00 18.27
CA HIS A 482 -15.67 -42.77 17.87
C HIS A 482 -16.20 -43.90 16.97
N LEU A 483 -15.40 -44.42 16.06
CA LEU A 483 -15.75 -45.54 15.18
C LEU A 483 -16.15 -46.79 15.98
N ARG A 484 -15.48 -47.10 17.09
CA ARG A 484 -15.85 -48.17 18.02
C ARG A 484 -17.32 -48.06 18.45
N HIS A 485 -17.85 -46.87 18.66
CA HIS A 485 -19.25 -46.67 19.05
C HIS A 485 -20.20 -46.68 17.86
N ALA A 486 -19.72 -46.30 16.69
CA ALA A 486 -20.49 -46.28 15.44
C ALA A 486 -20.88 -47.69 14.98
N PHE A 487 -20.02 -48.74 15.19
CA PHE A 487 -20.27 -50.11 14.77
C PHE A 487 -21.13 -50.92 15.72
N ARG A 488 -21.56 -50.40 16.89
CA ARG A 488 -22.45 -51.13 17.80
C ARG A 488 -23.79 -51.41 17.12
N PRO A 489 -24.31 -52.66 17.15
CA PRO A 489 -25.59 -52.97 16.54
C PRO A 489 -26.67 -52.19 17.26
N GLY A 490 -27.16 -51.12 16.62
CA GLY A 490 -28.37 -50.43 17.08
C GLY A 490 -29.58 -50.98 16.39
N ARG A 491 -30.74 -51.01 17.09
CA ARG A 491 -32.06 -51.36 16.53
C ARG A 491 -32.57 -50.36 15.47
N GLY A 492 -31.70 -49.80 14.64
CA GLY A 492 -32.03 -48.75 13.66
C GLY A 492 -32.32 -49.35 12.27
N ASP A 493 -33.53 -49.27 11.95
CA ASP A 493 -34.20 -49.18 10.66
C ASP A 493 -33.56 -49.85 9.40
N ARG A 494 -33.74 -51.19 9.33
CA ARG A 494 -33.44 -51.93 8.11
C ARG A 494 -34.57 -51.85 7.05
N SER A 495 -35.67 -51.12 7.29
CA SER A 495 -36.89 -51.20 6.49
C SER A 495 -37.37 -49.91 5.83
N GLY A 496 -36.70 -48.76 6.01
CA GLY A 496 -37.11 -47.44 5.46
C GLY A 496 -36.89 -47.29 3.94
N ARG A 497 -37.56 -46.32 3.32
CA ARG A 497 -37.41 -45.98 1.88
C ARG A 497 -35.94 -45.67 1.52
N VAL A 498 -35.22 -44.98 2.42
CA VAL A 498 -33.80 -44.59 2.26
C VAL A 498 -32.91 -45.83 2.25
N ALA A 499 -33.15 -46.80 3.13
CA ALA A 499 -32.39 -48.04 3.16
C ALA A 499 -32.58 -48.90 1.90
N ARG A 500 -33.76 -48.87 1.30
CA ARG A 500 -34.04 -49.55 0.01
C ARG A 500 -33.34 -48.87 -1.14
N TRP A 501 -33.34 -47.51 -1.20
CA TRP A 501 -32.66 -46.73 -2.23
C TRP A 501 -31.13 -46.92 -2.17
N ARG A 502 -30.57 -46.92 -0.95
CA ARG A 502 -29.15 -47.16 -0.70
C ARG A 502 -28.71 -48.55 -1.15
N ARG A 503 -29.48 -49.59 -0.83
CA ARG A 503 -29.18 -50.96 -1.30
C ARG A 503 -29.24 -51.10 -2.83
N ARG A 504 -30.15 -50.38 -3.52
CA ARG A 504 -30.17 -50.37 -4.98
C ARG A 504 -28.95 -49.66 -5.56
N PHE A 505 -28.52 -48.58 -4.90
CA PHE A 505 -27.30 -47.85 -5.30
C PHE A 505 -26.06 -48.74 -5.05
N GLU A 506 -25.90 -49.35 -3.90
CA GLU A 506 -24.81 -50.28 -3.60
C GLU A 506 -24.75 -51.43 -4.61
N GLN A 507 -25.91 -52.05 -4.93
CA GLN A 507 -25.99 -53.12 -5.98
C GLN A 507 -25.62 -52.58 -7.38
N GLY A 508 -26.00 -51.35 -7.73
CA GLY A 508 -25.61 -50.71 -8.97
C GLY A 508 -24.11 -50.46 -9.03
N PHE A 509 -23.56 -49.92 -7.94
CA PHE A 509 -22.13 -49.68 -7.81
C PHE A 509 -21.29 -50.95 -7.87
N ASP A 510 -21.73 -51.99 -7.15
CA ASP A 510 -21.04 -53.28 -7.21
C ASP A 510 -21.04 -53.87 -8.63
N ARG A 511 -22.16 -53.77 -9.37
CA ARG A 511 -22.21 -54.19 -10.76
C ARG A 511 -21.26 -53.41 -11.66
N PHE A 512 -21.15 -52.09 -11.44
CA PHE A 512 -20.20 -51.28 -12.16
C PHE A 512 -18.75 -51.64 -11.80
N ARG A 513 -18.43 -51.75 -10.51
CA ARG A 513 -17.10 -52.13 -10.02
C ARG A 513 -16.67 -53.49 -10.53
N ASP A 514 -17.52 -54.51 -10.35
CA ASP A 514 -17.18 -55.90 -10.70
C ASP A 514 -17.34 -56.19 -12.18
N GLY A 515 -18.03 -55.38 -12.93
CA GLY A 515 -18.22 -55.50 -14.39
C GLY A 515 -17.29 -54.56 -15.21
N PRO A 516 -17.75 -53.38 -15.63
CA PRO A 516 -16.99 -52.48 -16.52
C PRO A 516 -15.65 -52.06 -15.97
N PHE A 517 -15.60 -51.67 -14.69
CA PHE A 517 -14.37 -51.16 -14.06
C PHE A 517 -13.32 -52.26 -13.92
N ARG A 518 -13.72 -53.43 -13.45
CA ARG A 518 -12.83 -54.61 -13.38
C ARG A 518 -12.27 -54.98 -14.74
N ARG A 519 -13.10 -54.91 -15.81
CA ARG A 519 -12.65 -55.20 -17.18
C ARG A 519 -11.65 -54.17 -17.66
N LEU A 520 -11.90 -52.87 -17.38
CA LEU A 520 -11.00 -51.78 -17.72
C LEU A 520 -9.64 -51.93 -17.01
N SER A 521 -9.66 -52.21 -15.71
CA SER A 521 -8.47 -52.45 -14.92
C SER A 521 -7.67 -53.68 -15.42
N ALA A 522 -8.37 -54.80 -15.72
CA ALA A 522 -7.75 -55.99 -16.29
C ALA A 522 -7.13 -55.68 -17.68
N LEU A 523 -7.81 -54.92 -18.54
CA LEU A 523 -7.30 -54.47 -19.85
C LEU A 523 -6.05 -53.61 -19.70
N SER A 524 -6.06 -52.66 -18.76
CA SER A 524 -4.94 -51.80 -18.49
C SER A 524 -3.72 -52.59 -17.99
N LEU A 525 -3.91 -53.59 -17.14
CA LEU A 525 -2.84 -54.46 -16.66
C LEU A 525 -2.35 -55.44 -17.76
N ALA A 526 -3.25 -55.96 -18.59
CA ALA A 526 -2.89 -56.85 -19.68
C ALA A 526 -2.06 -56.08 -20.76
N HIS A 527 -2.42 -54.84 -21.04
CA HIS A 527 -1.75 -53.97 -22.01
C HIS A 527 -0.95 -52.84 -21.35
N ARG A 528 -0.18 -53.19 -20.32
CA ARG A 528 0.60 -52.23 -19.50
C ARG A 528 1.44 -51.26 -20.33
N GLY A 529 2.04 -51.71 -21.43
CA GLY A 529 2.80 -50.84 -22.32
C GLY A 529 1.96 -49.76 -22.98
N ILE A 530 0.75 -50.09 -23.46
CA ILE A 530 -0.17 -49.11 -24.03
C ILE A 530 -0.67 -48.13 -22.98
N THR A 531 -0.96 -48.61 -21.78
CA THR A 531 -1.40 -47.78 -20.67
C THR A 531 -0.35 -46.73 -20.29
N VAL A 532 0.92 -47.17 -20.16
CA VAL A 532 2.05 -46.26 -19.87
C VAL A 532 2.27 -45.31 -21.05
N ALA A 533 2.26 -45.78 -22.28
CA ALA A 533 2.43 -44.96 -23.47
C ALA A 533 1.32 -43.89 -23.58
N SER A 534 0.07 -44.26 -23.28
CA SER A 534 -1.04 -43.32 -23.27
C SER A 534 -0.90 -42.24 -22.20
N ALA A 535 -0.43 -42.60 -20.97
CA ALA A 535 -0.14 -41.64 -19.91
C ALA A 535 0.98 -40.69 -20.31
N LEU A 536 2.07 -41.22 -20.89
CA LEU A 536 3.19 -40.39 -21.36
C LEU A 536 2.77 -39.49 -22.54
N ALA A 537 1.96 -39.96 -23.46
CA ALA A 537 1.43 -39.17 -24.55
C ALA A 537 0.55 -38.01 -24.04
N LEU A 538 -0.32 -38.28 -23.07
CA LEU A 538 -1.14 -37.23 -22.45
C LEU A 538 -0.26 -36.19 -21.72
N SER A 539 0.76 -36.64 -21.00
CA SER A 539 1.73 -35.75 -20.34
C SER A 539 2.50 -34.91 -21.39
N ALA A 540 2.92 -35.52 -22.49
CA ALA A 540 3.63 -34.83 -23.58
C ALA A 540 2.72 -33.79 -24.27
N VAL A 541 1.43 -34.08 -24.46
CA VAL A 541 0.45 -33.13 -25.01
C VAL A 541 0.29 -31.96 -24.04
N THR A 542 0.17 -32.20 -22.73
CA THR A 542 0.06 -31.15 -21.72
C THR A 542 1.29 -30.25 -21.70
N LEU A 543 2.50 -30.86 -21.69
CA LEU A 543 3.75 -30.11 -21.77
C LEU A 543 3.89 -29.35 -23.10
N GLY A 544 3.43 -29.94 -24.21
CA GLY A 544 3.43 -29.27 -25.51
C GLY A 544 2.48 -28.07 -25.58
N LEU A 545 1.34 -28.12 -24.89
CA LEU A 545 0.43 -26.98 -24.78
C LEU A 545 1.03 -25.82 -23.92
N LEU A 546 1.76 -26.17 -22.85
CA LEU A 546 2.48 -25.20 -22.03
C LEU A 546 3.66 -24.58 -22.80
N ALA A 547 4.53 -25.42 -23.39
CA ALA A 547 5.69 -24.95 -24.14
C ALA A 547 5.31 -24.22 -25.45
N GLY A 548 4.15 -24.53 -26.02
CA GLY A 548 3.61 -23.85 -27.18
C GLY A 548 2.93 -22.52 -26.93
N GLY A 549 2.97 -22.01 -25.67
CA GLY A 549 2.41 -20.70 -25.29
C GLY A 549 0.88 -20.62 -25.41
N ARG A 550 0.18 -21.76 -25.63
CA ARG A 550 -1.29 -21.78 -25.67
C ARG A 550 -1.96 -21.73 -24.31
N LEU A 551 -1.24 -22.08 -23.26
CA LEU A 551 -1.63 -21.86 -21.85
C LEU A 551 -0.71 -20.78 -21.29
N GLY A 552 -1.24 -19.58 -21.10
CA GLY A 552 -0.51 -18.48 -20.47
C GLY A 552 -0.22 -18.80 -19.00
N PHE A 553 1.00 -18.51 -18.56
CA PHE A 553 1.37 -18.59 -17.14
C PHE A 553 1.06 -17.26 -16.46
N ASN A 554 0.21 -17.29 -15.44
CA ASN A 554 -0.04 -16.13 -14.59
C ASN A 554 0.36 -16.49 -13.17
N PHE A 555 1.42 -15.85 -12.68
CA PHE A 555 2.01 -16.14 -11.37
C PHE A 555 1.07 -15.77 -10.22
N PHE A 556 0.43 -14.60 -10.31
CA PHE A 556 -0.55 -14.14 -9.33
C PHE A 556 -1.91 -13.89 -10.01
N PRO A 557 -2.86 -14.83 -9.92
CA PRO A 557 -4.21 -14.56 -10.36
C PRO A 557 -4.88 -13.61 -9.36
N THR A 558 -4.78 -12.32 -9.60
CA THR A 558 -5.47 -11.32 -8.82
C THR A 558 -6.92 -11.21 -9.27
N PRO A 559 -7.89 -11.16 -8.34
CA PRO A 559 -9.24 -10.75 -8.70
C PRO A 559 -9.17 -9.35 -9.31
N GLU A 560 -9.97 -9.13 -10.34
CA GLU A 560 -10.04 -7.83 -11.02
C GLU A 560 -10.39 -6.74 -10.00
N PRO A 561 -9.51 -5.75 -9.78
CA PRO A 561 -9.73 -4.73 -8.74
C PRO A 561 -10.87 -3.79 -9.12
N SER A 562 -11.54 -3.24 -8.14
CA SER A 562 -12.54 -2.20 -8.36
C SER A 562 -11.94 -0.80 -8.52
N VAL A 563 -10.69 -0.59 -8.12
CA VAL A 563 -10.02 0.71 -8.13
C VAL A 563 -9.10 0.84 -9.35
N LEU A 564 -9.30 1.93 -10.08
CA LEU A 564 -8.46 2.37 -11.19
C LEU A 564 -7.74 3.67 -10.82
N TYR A 565 -6.51 3.84 -11.29
CA TYR A 565 -5.74 5.07 -11.21
C TYR A 565 -5.56 5.67 -12.60
N ALA A 566 -5.87 6.95 -12.71
CA ALA A 566 -5.55 7.74 -13.89
C ALA A 566 -4.59 8.84 -13.49
N ASN A 567 -3.36 8.82 -14.00
CA ASN A 567 -2.34 9.82 -13.70
C ASN A 567 -1.99 10.58 -14.95
N ALA A 568 -1.97 11.90 -14.83
CA ALA A 568 -1.52 12.82 -15.86
C ALA A 568 -0.30 13.58 -15.38
N SER A 569 0.78 13.54 -16.15
CA SER A 569 1.99 14.32 -15.95
C SER A 569 2.17 15.24 -17.13
N PHE A 570 2.34 16.51 -16.87
CA PHE A 570 2.65 17.51 -17.88
C PHE A 570 4.15 17.85 -17.85
N VAL A 571 4.63 18.47 -18.92
CA VAL A 571 5.98 19.01 -18.97
C VAL A 571 6.20 19.95 -17.79
N ALA A 572 7.35 19.83 -17.15
CA ALA A 572 7.70 20.61 -15.97
C ALA A 572 7.57 22.13 -16.24
N GLY A 573 6.92 22.84 -15.33
CA GLY A 573 6.61 24.25 -15.49
C GLY A 573 5.23 24.55 -16.09
N THR A 574 4.44 23.53 -16.40
CA THR A 574 3.06 23.74 -16.84
C THR A 574 2.22 24.35 -15.70
N ASP A 575 1.42 25.37 -16.06
CA ASP A 575 0.55 26.06 -15.11
C ASP A 575 -0.51 25.11 -14.53
N ARG A 576 -0.69 25.20 -13.23
CA ARG A 576 -1.69 24.43 -12.45
C ARG A 576 -3.11 24.53 -13.01
N ARG A 577 -3.48 25.67 -13.64
CA ARG A 577 -4.79 25.86 -14.27
C ARG A 577 -4.97 24.97 -15.51
N THR A 578 -3.91 24.74 -16.27
CA THR A 578 -3.92 23.85 -17.43
C THR A 578 -4.14 22.40 -16.97
N VAL A 579 -3.45 21.97 -15.92
CA VAL A 579 -3.65 20.66 -15.30
C VAL A 579 -5.09 20.50 -14.81
N ALA A 580 -5.63 21.50 -14.08
CA ALA A 580 -7.01 21.49 -13.61
C ALA A 580 -8.04 21.43 -14.76
N ALA A 581 -7.78 22.10 -15.88
CA ALA A 581 -8.65 22.05 -17.05
C ALA A 581 -8.68 20.64 -17.66
N PHE A 582 -7.54 19.96 -17.72
CA PHE A 582 -7.45 18.59 -18.21
C PHE A 582 -8.12 17.60 -17.25
N LEU A 583 -7.95 17.75 -15.94
CA LEU A 583 -8.63 16.90 -14.95
C LEU A 583 -10.15 17.00 -15.07
N ARG A 584 -10.69 18.20 -15.30
CA ARG A 584 -12.13 18.36 -15.58
C ARG A 584 -12.55 17.72 -16.91
N GLN A 585 -11.68 17.68 -17.93
CA GLN A 585 -11.92 16.93 -19.15
C GLN A 585 -11.94 15.42 -18.88
N MET A 586 -10.97 14.90 -18.10
CA MET A 586 -10.93 13.50 -17.71
C MET A 586 -12.22 13.06 -16.98
N GLU A 587 -12.72 13.89 -16.08
CA GLU A 587 -13.98 13.64 -15.35
C GLU A 587 -15.19 13.60 -16.29
N ARG A 588 -15.30 14.54 -17.24
CA ARG A 588 -16.37 14.54 -18.24
C ARG A 588 -16.32 13.28 -19.11
N THR A 589 -15.16 12.95 -19.64
CA THR A 589 -14.98 11.77 -20.50
C THR A 589 -15.16 10.45 -19.73
N LEU A 590 -14.89 10.44 -18.44
CA LEU A 590 -15.19 9.32 -17.55
C LEU A 590 -16.70 9.06 -17.49
N ASN A 591 -17.49 10.11 -17.25
CA ASN A 591 -18.96 10.03 -17.20
C ASN A 591 -19.56 9.66 -18.57
N GLU A 592 -19.02 10.18 -19.66
CA GLU A 592 -19.41 9.79 -21.02
C GLU A 592 -19.12 8.32 -21.31
N THR A 593 -18.00 7.82 -20.82
CA THR A 593 -17.60 6.40 -20.94
C THR A 593 -18.57 5.50 -20.18
N GLU A 594 -18.92 5.89 -18.98
CA GLU A 594 -19.90 5.17 -18.17
C GLU A 594 -21.25 5.05 -18.88
N GLN A 595 -21.74 6.17 -19.41
CA GLN A 595 -23.02 6.19 -20.14
C GLN A 595 -22.98 5.31 -21.38
N ALA A 596 -21.86 5.34 -22.12
CA ALA A 596 -21.70 4.53 -23.34
C ALA A 596 -21.63 3.03 -23.06
N LEU A 597 -21.16 2.63 -21.89
CA LEU A 597 -21.02 1.24 -21.45
C LEU A 597 -22.24 0.72 -20.66
N GLY A 598 -23.32 1.51 -20.61
CA GLY A 598 -24.59 1.08 -20.02
C GLY A 598 -24.94 1.74 -18.68
N GLY A 599 -24.07 2.57 -18.12
CA GLY A 599 -24.29 3.30 -16.86
C GLY A 599 -24.18 2.43 -15.60
N GLY A 600 -24.10 3.08 -14.44
CA GLY A 600 -24.05 2.41 -13.14
C GLY A 600 -22.79 1.61 -12.86
N LEU A 601 -21.68 1.95 -13.52
CA LEU A 601 -20.37 1.28 -13.37
C LEU A 601 -19.48 1.97 -12.33
N ILE A 602 -19.60 3.31 -12.21
CA ILE A 602 -18.76 4.12 -11.32
C ILE A 602 -19.44 4.25 -9.97
N ARG A 603 -18.72 3.92 -8.93
CA ARG A 603 -19.14 4.12 -7.53
C ARG A 603 -18.64 5.46 -7.00
N HIS A 604 -17.35 5.71 -7.17
CA HIS A 604 -16.69 6.93 -6.71
C HIS A 604 -15.62 7.35 -7.71
N ALA A 605 -15.45 8.67 -7.86
CA ALA A 605 -14.35 9.26 -8.60
C ALA A 605 -13.83 10.47 -7.81
N VAL A 606 -12.56 10.48 -7.46
CA VAL A 606 -11.92 11.55 -6.69
C VAL A 606 -10.75 12.09 -7.50
N THR A 607 -10.78 13.39 -7.76
CA THR A 607 -9.75 14.10 -8.49
C THR A 607 -8.72 14.69 -7.54
N THR A 608 -7.44 14.49 -7.83
CA THR A 608 -6.30 15.03 -7.07
C THR A 608 -5.49 15.94 -7.97
N GLN A 609 -5.26 17.16 -7.56
CA GLN A 609 -4.36 18.10 -8.23
C GLN A 609 -3.08 18.29 -7.42
N GLY A 610 -1.95 18.29 -8.09
CA GLY A 610 -0.62 18.46 -7.46
C GLY A 610 0.02 17.15 -7.02
N ALA A 611 -0.54 15.99 -7.37
CA ALA A 611 0.09 14.69 -7.10
C ALA A 611 -0.43 13.59 -8.03
N THR A 612 0.40 12.57 -8.23
CA THR A 612 -0.01 11.29 -8.82
C THR A 612 -0.51 10.33 -7.73
N GLN A 613 -1.29 9.32 -8.11
CA GLN A 613 -1.73 8.23 -7.25
C GLN A 613 -1.15 6.90 -7.72
N GLY A 614 -0.81 6.02 -6.78
CA GLY A 614 -0.22 4.72 -7.07
C GLY A 614 -0.09 3.88 -5.81
N ALA A 615 0.66 2.79 -5.88
CA ALA A 615 1.05 2.02 -4.70
C ALA A 615 1.83 2.89 -3.70
N GLU A 616 1.80 2.54 -2.41
CA GLU A 616 2.51 3.29 -1.37
C GLU A 616 3.98 3.50 -1.75
N GLY A 617 4.42 4.78 -1.70
CA GLY A 617 5.79 5.20 -2.05
C GLY A 617 6.01 5.58 -3.52
N SER A 618 5.04 5.38 -4.41
CA SER A 618 5.17 5.73 -5.84
C SER A 618 4.49 7.07 -6.22
N SER A 619 3.87 7.76 -5.27
CA SER A 619 3.25 9.06 -5.55
C SER A 619 4.32 10.15 -5.71
N ARG A 620 4.21 10.93 -6.79
CA ARG A 620 4.99 12.14 -7.05
C ARG A 620 4.14 13.36 -6.73
N SER A 621 4.78 14.45 -6.29
CA SER A 621 4.12 15.75 -6.07
C SER A 621 4.71 16.81 -6.98
N GLY A 622 3.87 17.69 -7.50
CA GLY A 622 4.26 18.80 -8.40
C GLY A 622 3.05 19.47 -9.01
N ASP A 623 3.13 20.74 -9.31
CA ASP A 623 2.03 21.52 -9.89
C ASP A 623 1.61 21.04 -11.28
N GLU A 624 2.54 20.43 -12.01
CA GLU A 624 2.35 19.80 -13.32
C GLU A 624 1.66 18.43 -13.25
N LEU A 625 1.37 17.92 -12.04
CA LEU A 625 0.79 16.61 -11.84
C LEU A 625 -0.68 16.68 -11.48
N GLY A 626 -1.41 15.70 -11.97
CA GLY A 626 -2.81 15.49 -11.60
C GLY A 626 -3.20 14.03 -11.70
N SER A 627 -4.17 13.62 -10.92
CA SER A 627 -4.64 12.23 -10.94
C SER A 627 -6.12 12.12 -10.62
N MET A 628 -6.67 10.97 -10.93
CA MET A 628 -8.04 10.58 -10.57
C MET A 628 -8.03 9.14 -10.07
N LEU A 629 -8.64 8.92 -8.91
CA LEU A 629 -8.97 7.60 -8.40
C LEU A 629 -10.42 7.32 -8.78
N VAL A 630 -10.65 6.22 -9.49
CA VAL A 630 -11.98 5.78 -9.90
C VAL A 630 -12.27 4.42 -9.28
N GLU A 631 -13.32 4.34 -8.48
CA GLU A 631 -13.83 3.08 -7.95
C GLU A 631 -15.04 2.63 -8.77
N LEU A 632 -14.90 1.46 -9.39
CA LEU A 632 -15.96 0.80 -10.13
C LEU A 632 -16.76 -0.14 -9.21
N VAL A 633 -17.97 -0.45 -9.62
CA VAL A 633 -18.76 -1.53 -9.00
C VAL A 633 -17.95 -2.83 -9.04
N PRO A 634 -17.98 -3.66 -7.98
CA PRO A 634 -17.24 -4.93 -7.93
C PRO A 634 -17.42 -5.78 -9.19
N SER A 635 -16.36 -6.47 -9.60
CA SER A 635 -16.30 -7.19 -10.87
C SER A 635 -17.33 -8.33 -11.02
N ASP A 636 -17.82 -8.88 -9.91
CA ASP A 636 -18.87 -9.89 -9.86
C ASP A 636 -20.28 -9.32 -10.12
N ARG A 637 -20.44 -7.99 -10.01
CA ARG A 637 -21.73 -7.28 -10.19
C ARG A 637 -21.83 -6.49 -11.49
N ARG A 638 -20.78 -6.50 -12.32
CA ARG A 638 -20.73 -5.82 -13.62
C ARG A 638 -20.31 -6.75 -14.75
N SER A 639 -20.82 -6.48 -15.96
CA SER A 639 -20.47 -7.24 -17.18
C SER A 639 -19.24 -6.67 -17.88
N VAL A 640 -19.01 -5.35 -17.76
CA VAL A 640 -17.87 -4.64 -18.34
C VAL A 640 -16.61 -4.89 -17.51
N ARG A 641 -15.52 -5.30 -18.17
CA ARG A 641 -14.24 -5.55 -17.53
C ARG A 641 -13.34 -4.31 -17.56
N ASN A 642 -12.42 -4.19 -16.58
CA ASN A 642 -11.51 -3.05 -16.47
C ASN A 642 -10.74 -2.75 -17.77
N PRO A 643 -10.13 -3.70 -18.47
CA PRO A 643 -9.42 -3.40 -19.70
C PRO A 643 -10.34 -2.85 -20.80
N GLU A 644 -11.61 -3.23 -20.83
CA GLU A 644 -12.61 -2.69 -21.74
C GLU A 644 -12.97 -1.25 -21.37
N PHE A 645 -13.23 -1.00 -20.09
CA PHE A 645 -13.52 0.32 -19.54
C PHE A 645 -12.37 1.30 -19.79
N ILE A 646 -11.13 0.90 -19.48
CA ILE A 646 -9.92 1.71 -19.67
C ILE A 646 -9.71 2.05 -21.15
N ARG A 647 -9.87 1.08 -22.07
CA ARG A 647 -9.75 1.33 -23.51
C ARG A 647 -10.79 2.31 -24.03
N GLU A 648 -12.04 2.15 -23.59
CA GLU A 648 -13.13 3.01 -24.01
C GLU A 648 -12.96 4.44 -23.47
N TRP A 649 -12.50 4.58 -22.24
CA TRP A 649 -12.18 5.88 -21.64
C TRP A 649 -10.99 6.54 -22.34
N ARG A 650 -9.91 5.79 -22.59
CA ARG A 650 -8.71 6.28 -23.30
C ARG A 650 -9.05 6.81 -24.71
N ARG A 651 -9.96 6.18 -25.42
CA ARG A 651 -10.39 6.64 -26.75
C ARG A 651 -11.10 7.99 -26.76
N ARG A 652 -11.74 8.37 -25.66
CA ARG A 652 -12.44 9.65 -25.51
C ARG A 652 -11.56 10.77 -25.00
N LEU A 653 -10.43 10.43 -24.42
CA LEU A 653 -9.50 11.43 -23.91
C LEU A 653 -8.78 12.13 -25.08
N VAL A 654 -8.86 13.45 -25.12
CA VAL A 654 -8.09 14.29 -26.03
C VAL A 654 -6.91 14.85 -25.27
N LEU A 655 -5.71 14.46 -25.65
CA LEU A 655 -4.48 14.90 -24.99
C LEU A 655 -4.18 16.35 -25.37
N PRO A 656 -4.06 17.27 -24.39
CA PRO A 656 -3.68 18.65 -24.68
C PRO A 656 -2.19 18.75 -24.98
N PRO A 657 -1.75 19.83 -25.64
CA PRO A 657 -0.33 20.15 -25.77
C PRO A 657 0.35 20.23 -24.40
N GLY A 658 1.57 19.74 -24.29
CA GLY A 658 2.35 19.78 -23.06
C GLY A 658 2.08 18.65 -22.08
N ILE A 659 1.22 17.66 -22.41
CA ILE A 659 1.15 16.43 -21.65
C ILE A 659 2.38 15.57 -21.97
N ASP A 660 3.05 15.12 -20.92
CA ASP A 660 4.21 14.24 -21.00
C ASP A 660 3.77 12.78 -20.95
N THR A 661 3.07 12.39 -19.88
CA THR A 661 2.56 11.02 -19.74
C THR A 661 1.11 11.01 -19.24
N LEU A 662 0.33 10.03 -19.74
CA LEU A 662 -0.99 9.71 -19.24
C LEU A 662 -1.07 8.20 -19.02
N THR A 663 -1.16 7.76 -17.77
CA THR A 663 -1.32 6.37 -17.42
C THR A 663 -2.72 6.09 -16.88
N LEU A 664 -3.36 5.04 -17.43
CA LEU A 664 -4.62 4.51 -16.94
C LEU A 664 -4.38 3.07 -16.51
N SER A 665 -4.34 2.82 -15.22
CA SER A 665 -3.94 1.52 -14.66
C SER A 665 -4.92 1.01 -13.64
N GLU A 666 -4.95 -0.30 -13.48
CA GLU A 666 -5.64 -0.97 -12.38
C GLU A 666 -4.77 -0.95 -11.13
N ARG A 667 -5.41 -0.97 -9.94
CA ARG A 667 -4.69 -1.25 -8.70
C ARG A 667 -4.09 -2.65 -8.78
N GLN A 668 -2.78 -2.76 -8.69
CA GLN A 668 -2.13 -4.06 -8.60
C GLN A 668 -2.28 -4.63 -7.18
N ALA A 669 -2.72 -5.88 -7.09
CA ALA A 669 -2.67 -6.65 -5.86
C ALA A 669 -1.44 -7.57 -5.95
N GLY A 670 -0.39 -7.26 -5.21
CA GLY A 670 0.87 -8.01 -5.23
C GLY A 670 2.08 -7.11 -4.96
N PRO A 671 3.30 -7.64 -5.09
CA PRO A 671 4.50 -6.83 -5.00
C PRO A 671 4.45 -5.65 -5.98
N PRO A 672 4.88 -4.45 -5.57
CA PRO A 672 4.90 -3.30 -6.46
C PRO A 672 5.85 -3.55 -7.63
N GLY A 673 5.43 -3.17 -8.84
CA GLY A 673 6.22 -3.29 -10.07
C GLY A 673 5.33 -3.23 -11.29
N ARG A 674 5.91 -2.94 -12.45
CA ARG A 674 5.24 -3.01 -13.75
C ARG A 674 5.59 -4.30 -14.47
N ASP A 675 4.85 -4.64 -15.49
CA ASP A 675 5.03 -5.90 -16.24
C ASP A 675 6.42 -5.99 -16.89
N VAL A 676 6.94 -4.84 -17.35
CA VAL A 676 8.31 -4.70 -17.84
C VAL A 676 8.98 -3.57 -17.07
N ASN A 677 10.18 -3.83 -16.56
CA ASN A 677 11.00 -2.86 -15.88
C ASN A 677 12.48 -3.10 -16.23
N VAL A 678 13.09 -2.12 -16.87
CA VAL A 678 14.50 -2.15 -17.30
C VAL A 678 15.25 -1.02 -16.61
N ARG A 679 16.27 -1.36 -15.85
CA ARG A 679 17.12 -0.38 -15.17
C ARG A 679 18.41 -0.17 -15.97
N LEU A 680 18.67 1.09 -16.31
CA LEU A 680 19.93 1.55 -16.89
C LEU A 680 20.74 2.27 -15.80
N THR A 681 22.05 2.05 -15.75
CA THR A 681 22.94 2.71 -14.78
C THR A 681 24.14 3.33 -15.49
N GLY A 682 24.61 4.48 -15.02
CA GLY A 682 25.74 5.20 -15.59
C GLY A 682 26.24 6.30 -14.68
N GLU A 683 27.13 7.14 -15.20
CA GLU A 683 27.70 8.28 -14.48
C GLU A 683 27.20 9.63 -15.01
N ASP A 684 26.72 9.68 -16.25
CA ASP A 684 26.23 10.89 -16.89
C ASP A 684 24.70 10.87 -17.03
N ALA A 685 24.02 11.79 -16.35
CA ALA A 685 22.57 11.87 -16.31
C ALA A 685 21.95 12.13 -17.69
N THR A 686 22.61 12.95 -18.53
CA THR A 686 22.11 13.28 -19.87
C THR A 686 22.23 12.08 -20.81
N ALA A 687 23.34 11.37 -20.76
CA ALA A 687 23.54 10.14 -21.55
C ALA A 687 22.57 9.03 -21.11
N LEU A 688 22.33 8.88 -19.81
CA LEU A 688 21.33 7.93 -19.27
C LEU A 688 19.93 8.27 -19.72
N LYS A 689 19.55 9.54 -19.67
CA LYS A 689 18.23 9.99 -20.13
C LYS A 689 18.02 9.74 -21.60
N GLN A 690 19.02 10.02 -22.43
CA GLN A 690 18.96 9.74 -23.87
C GLN A 690 18.78 8.23 -24.14
N ALA A 691 19.55 7.38 -23.43
CA ALA A 691 19.40 5.94 -23.55
C ALA A 691 18.03 5.45 -23.07
N ALA A 692 17.47 6.05 -22.03
CA ALA A 692 16.12 5.75 -21.54
C ALA A 692 15.04 6.14 -22.55
N ASP A 693 15.16 7.33 -23.17
CA ASP A 693 14.25 7.81 -24.20
C ASP A 693 14.29 6.91 -25.45
N GLU A 694 15.49 6.47 -25.88
CA GLU A 694 15.63 5.52 -27.00
C GLU A 694 14.98 4.16 -26.67
N LEU A 695 15.21 3.64 -25.45
CA LEU A 695 14.59 2.41 -24.99
C LEU A 695 13.06 2.55 -24.90
N ALA A 696 12.57 3.65 -24.35
CA ALA A 696 11.13 3.92 -24.24
C ALA A 696 10.46 3.98 -25.60
N GLN A 697 11.10 4.64 -26.58
CA GLN A 697 10.62 4.68 -27.97
C GLN A 697 10.62 3.28 -28.60
N ALA A 698 11.65 2.50 -28.41
CA ALA A 698 11.72 1.14 -28.91
C ALA A 698 10.61 0.26 -28.32
N LEU A 699 10.40 0.31 -26.99
CA LEU A 699 9.34 -0.43 -26.33
C LEU A 699 7.95 0.00 -26.81
N ALA A 700 7.72 1.29 -27.02
CA ALA A 700 6.43 1.80 -27.50
C ALA A 700 6.05 1.32 -28.91
N THR A 701 7.01 0.82 -29.71
CA THR A 701 6.76 0.22 -31.03
C THR A 701 6.30 -1.23 -30.96
N LEU A 702 6.48 -1.90 -29.84
CA LEU A 702 6.15 -3.32 -29.69
C LEU A 702 4.63 -3.52 -29.52
N PRO A 703 4.04 -4.50 -30.21
CA PRO A 703 2.61 -4.79 -30.06
C PRO A 703 2.27 -5.24 -28.63
N GLY A 704 1.28 -4.63 -28.03
CA GLY A 704 0.82 -4.99 -26.68
C GLY A 704 1.53 -4.26 -25.54
N VAL A 705 2.55 -3.47 -25.81
CA VAL A 705 3.19 -2.60 -24.82
C VAL A 705 2.36 -1.32 -24.65
N LEU A 706 2.08 -0.95 -23.40
CA LEU A 706 1.26 0.19 -23.04
C LEU A 706 1.97 1.03 -21.98
N ASP A 707 1.67 2.34 -21.95
CA ASP A 707 2.05 3.25 -20.85
C ASP A 707 3.55 3.19 -20.51
N VAL A 708 4.41 3.31 -21.56
CA VAL A 708 5.86 3.36 -21.37
C VAL A 708 6.22 4.67 -20.68
N GLU A 709 6.96 4.59 -19.60
CA GLU A 709 7.48 5.77 -18.88
C GLU A 709 8.86 5.47 -18.29
N ASP A 710 9.65 6.52 -18.10
CA ASP A 710 10.87 6.47 -17.30
C ASP A 710 10.70 7.28 -16.00
N ASP A 711 11.55 7.01 -15.05
CA ASP A 711 11.51 7.64 -13.73
C ASP A 711 12.52 8.78 -13.54
N MET A 712 13.08 9.30 -14.65
CA MET A 712 14.00 10.42 -14.72
C MET A 712 13.44 11.55 -15.60
N PRO A 713 12.30 12.19 -15.21
CA PRO A 713 11.67 13.22 -16.02
C PRO A 713 12.53 14.49 -16.10
N TRP A 714 12.46 15.15 -17.27
CA TRP A 714 13.04 16.48 -17.42
C TRP A 714 12.37 17.46 -16.44
N GLY A 715 13.20 18.25 -15.77
CA GLY A 715 12.76 19.30 -14.88
C GLY A 715 12.41 20.61 -15.59
N ARG A 716 12.15 21.64 -14.81
CA ARG A 716 11.92 23.01 -15.30
C ARG A 716 13.20 23.56 -15.92
N GLU A 717 13.05 24.46 -16.88
CA GLU A 717 14.17 25.27 -17.34
C GLU A 717 14.76 26.05 -16.16
N GLN A 718 16.07 25.92 -15.95
CA GLN A 718 16.81 26.59 -14.88
C GLN A 718 17.45 27.88 -15.44
N LEU A 719 17.23 28.95 -14.72
CA LEU A 719 17.92 30.22 -14.97
C LEU A 719 19.09 30.31 -14.00
N ILE A 720 20.28 29.98 -14.48
CA ILE A 720 21.52 30.01 -13.68
C ILE A 720 22.04 31.45 -13.70
N TYR A 721 22.04 32.07 -12.53
CA TYR A 721 22.56 33.45 -12.41
C TYR A 721 24.03 33.46 -11.95
N GLN A 722 24.77 34.44 -12.46
CA GLN A 722 26.14 34.75 -12.07
C GLN A 722 26.23 36.26 -11.81
N VAL A 723 27.01 36.62 -10.77
CA VAL A 723 27.27 38.04 -10.53
C VAL A 723 28.13 38.60 -11.67
N SER A 724 27.71 39.68 -12.29
CA SER A 724 28.50 40.34 -13.37
C SER A 724 29.74 41.00 -12.80
N PRO A 725 30.78 41.26 -13.61
CA PRO A 725 31.96 42.03 -13.19
C PRO A 725 31.61 43.43 -12.61
N TYR A 726 30.53 44.04 -13.08
CA TYR A 726 30.02 45.25 -12.51
C TYR A 726 29.39 45.04 -11.11
N GLY A 727 28.66 43.95 -10.92
CA GLY A 727 28.13 43.57 -9.60
C GLY A 727 29.24 43.30 -8.58
N GLU A 728 30.30 42.61 -9.00
CA GLU A 728 31.48 42.34 -8.14
C GLU A 728 32.16 43.67 -7.77
N ALA A 729 32.33 44.60 -8.72
CA ALA A 729 32.91 45.93 -8.45
C ALA A 729 32.08 46.76 -7.47
N LEU A 730 30.76 46.50 -7.36
CA LEU A 730 29.86 47.08 -6.36
C LEU A 730 29.85 46.33 -5.04
N GLY A 731 30.63 45.27 -4.91
CA GLY A 731 30.76 44.48 -3.68
C GLY A 731 29.67 43.46 -3.48
N LEU A 732 28.88 43.10 -4.50
CA LEU A 732 27.89 42.03 -4.42
C LEU A 732 28.59 40.66 -4.47
N SER A 733 28.23 39.76 -3.55
CA SER A 733 28.55 38.37 -3.61
C SER A 733 27.41 37.57 -4.26
N THR A 734 27.70 36.34 -4.70
CA THR A 734 26.67 35.41 -5.19
C THR A 734 25.64 35.12 -4.08
N GLU A 735 26.10 35.01 -2.83
CA GLU A 735 25.23 34.80 -1.67
C GLU A 735 24.28 35.98 -1.42
N ASP A 736 24.77 37.24 -1.52
CA ASP A 736 23.94 38.42 -1.31
C ASP A 736 22.87 38.53 -2.40
N LEU A 737 23.25 38.26 -3.64
CA LEU A 737 22.30 38.22 -4.75
C LEU A 737 21.28 37.10 -4.59
N GLY A 738 21.74 35.92 -4.28
CA GLY A 738 20.88 34.74 -4.07
C GLY A 738 19.87 34.97 -2.95
N ARG A 739 20.29 35.52 -1.82
CA ARG A 739 19.36 35.84 -0.71
C ARG A 739 18.28 36.83 -1.10
N GLN A 740 18.62 37.85 -1.91
CA GLN A 740 17.66 38.84 -2.37
C GLN A 740 16.68 38.25 -3.40
N LEU A 741 17.16 37.46 -4.35
CA LEU A 741 16.33 36.76 -5.32
C LEU A 741 15.39 35.76 -4.63
N ARG A 742 15.91 34.98 -3.68
CA ARG A 742 15.08 34.05 -2.89
C ARG A 742 13.99 34.78 -2.14
N ALA A 743 14.33 35.90 -1.46
CA ALA A 743 13.33 36.70 -0.75
C ALA A 743 12.28 37.28 -1.68
N ALA A 744 12.64 37.61 -2.94
CA ALA A 744 11.71 38.15 -3.94
C ALA A 744 10.76 37.11 -4.48
N PHE A 745 11.25 35.92 -4.89
CA PHE A 745 10.48 34.91 -5.64
C PHE A 745 9.90 33.79 -4.77
N ASP A 746 10.66 33.27 -3.80
CA ASP A 746 10.20 32.26 -2.85
C ASP A 746 9.61 32.87 -1.57
N GLY A 747 10.07 34.08 -1.25
CA GLY A 747 9.72 34.78 -0.02
C GLY A 747 10.65 34.44 1.14
N ARG A 748 10.63 35.31 2.15
CA ARG A 748 11.35 35.10 3.40
C ARG A 748 10.39 34.84 4.53
N VAL A 749 10.54 33.69 5.19
CA VAL A 749 9.80 33.35 6.39
C VAL A 749 10.23 34.28 7.52
N ALA A 750 9.31 35.09 7.99
CA ALA A 750 9.52 36.00 9.11
C ALA A 750 9.22 35.31 10.45
N GLN A 751 8.24 34.40 10.46
CA GLN A 751 7.78 33.74 11.67
C GLN A 751 7.05 32.46 11.29
N ILE A 752 7.10 31.46 12.20
CA ILE A 752 6.27 30.25 12.18
C ILE A 752 5.57 30.20 13.53
N TYR A 753 4.28 29.92 13.56
CA TYR A 753 3.53 29.75 14.78
C TYR A 753 2.46 28.66 14.66
N GLN A 754 2.10 28.09 15.80
CA GLN A 754 1.02 27.10 15.90
C GLN A 754 -0.34 27.80 16.03
N ASP A 755 -1.28 27.43 15.16
CA ASP A 755 -2.69 27.81 15.25
C ASP A 755 -3.55 26.55 15.36
N GLY A 756 -3.87 26.19 16.59
CA GLY A 756 -4.47 24.88 16.87
C GLY A 756 -3.52 23.75 16.54
N ARG A 757 -3.84 22.98 15.52
CA ARG A 757 -3.02 21.87 15.02
C ARG A 757 -2.17 22.26 13.80
N ASP A 758 -2.46 23.38 13.18
CA ASP A 758 -1.77 23.86 12.00
C ASP A 758 -0.52 24.66 12.34
N GLU A 759 0.55 24.44 11.61
CA GLU A 759 1.71 25.30 11.56
C GLU A 759 1.49 26.36 10.48
N VAL A 760 1.50 27.64 10.88
CA VAL A 760 1.24 28.75 9.99
C VAL A 760 2.54 29.52 9.76
N GLU A 761 3.01 29.55 8.51
CA GLU A 761 4.14 30.39 8.11
C GLU A 761 3.70 31.82 7.83
N VAL A 762 4.47 32.79 8.32
CA VAL A 762 4.34 34.20 7.95
C VAL A 762 5.46 34.56 6.97
N ARG A 763 5.10 34.81 5.73
CA ARG A 763 6.06 34.93 4.62
C ARG A 763 5.99 36.30 3.99
N VAL A 764 7.13 36.97 3.88
CA VAL A 764 7.25 38.28 3.19
C VAL A 764 7.82 38.06 1.78
N MET A 765 7.10 38.49 0.76
CA MET A 765 7.42 38.22 -0.65
C MET A 765 6.92 39.32 -1.58
N LEU A 766 7.31 39.29 -2.86
CA LEU A 766 6.68 40.09 -3.90
C LEU A 766 5.24 39.64 -4.18
N PRO A 767 4.37 40.51 -4.68
CA PRO A 767 3.03 40.14 -5.10
C PRO A 767 3.05 39.04 -6.15
N ARG A 768 2.07 38.16 -6.11
CA ARG A 768 1.96 37.03 -7.05
C ARG A 768 2.04 37.46 -8.52
N ALA A 769 1.39 38.58 -8.87
CA ALA A 769 1.44 39.12 -10.22
C ALA A 769 2.85 39.56 -10.69
N GLU A 770 3.75 39.86 -9.76
CA GLU A 770 5.16 40.18 -10.06
C GLU A 770 6.00 38.90 -10.08
N ARG A 771 5.77 37.94 -9.16
CA ARG A 771 6.51 36.69 -9.10
C ARG A 771 6.29 35.76 -10.30
N GLU A 772 5.08 35.79 -10.90
CA GLU A 772 4.70 34.92 -12.03
C GLU A 772 5.17 35.47 -13.40
N ARG A 773 5.88 36.60 -13.47
CA ARG A 773 6.30 37.22 -14.74
C ARG A 773 7.82 37.22 -14.88
N LEU A 774 8.34 36.62 -15.94
CA LEU A 774 9.77 36.72 -16.29
C LEU A 774 10.24 38.16 -16.48
N SER A 775 9.37 39.08 -16.98
CA SER A 775 9.67 40.49 -17.11
C SER A 775 9.97 41.20 -15.78
N THR A 776 9.67 40.56 -14.64
CA THR A 776 10.04 41.08 -13.32
C THR A 776 11.57 41.05 -13.13
N LEU A 777 12.28 40.07 -13.67
CA LEU A 777 13.75 40.00 -13.59
C LEU A 777 14.40 41.23 -14.23
N SER A 778 13.86 41.77 -15.31
CA SER A 778 14.40 42.95 -15.99
C SER A 778 14.11 44.27 -15.26
N ARG A 779 13.09 44.27 -14.39
CA ARG A 779 12.65 45.49 -13.67
C ARG A 779 13.04 45.46 -12.18
N LEU A 780 13.41 44.28 -11.66
CA LEU A 780 13.81 44.16 -10.27
C LEU A 780 15.09 44.92 -10.00
N THR A 781 15.15 45.61 -8.89
CA THR A 781 16.34 46.25 -8.37
C THR A 781 16.86 45.45 -7.17
N VAL A 782 18.16 45.34 -7.05
CA VAL A 782 18.86 44.72 -5.93
C VAL A 782 19.66 45.74 -5.14
N ARG A 783 19.73 45.54 -3.85
CA ARG A 783 20.43 46.40 -2.93
C ARG A 783 21.89 45.98 -2.86
N VAL A 784 22.79 46.91 -3.15
CA VAL A 784 24.25 46.75 -3.00
C VAL A 784 24.67 47.05 -1.54
N PRO A 785 25.88 46.61 -1.09
CA PRO A 785 26.34 46.81 0.28
C PRO A 785 26.38 48.27 0.75
N ASP A 786 26.57 49.24 -0.15
CA ASP A 786 26.54 50.68 0.18
C ASP A 786 25.09 51.22 0.40
N GLY A 787 24.06 50.37 0.25
CA GLY A 787 22.65 50.69 0.49
C GLY A 787 21.88 51.21 -0.70
N ARG A 788 22.52 51.43 -1.86
CA ARG A 788 21.85 51.86 -3.11
C ARG A 788 21.13 50.68 -3.78
N PHE A 789 20.09 50.97 -4.53
CA PHE A 789 19.45 50.04 -5.44
C PHE A 789 20.01 50.14 -6.84
N VAL A 790 20.32 49.02 -7.44
CA VAL A 790 20.85 48.92 -8.82
C VAL A 790 19.95 47.91 -9.59
N PRO A 791 19.65 48.17 -10.88
CA PRO A 791 18.88 47.23 -11.69
C PRO A 791 19.55 45.87 -11.74
N LEU A 792 18.79 44.78 -11.44
CA LEU A 792 19.28 43.40 -11.43
C LEU A 792 19.98 43.03 -12.74
N ALA A 793 19.43 43.45 -13.88
CA ALA A 793 19.98 43.19 -15.20
C ALA A 793 21.41 43.74 -15.45
N GLN A 794 21.88 44.70 -14.63
CA GLN A 794 23.23 45.23 -14.73
C GLN A 794 24.28 44.44 -13.93
N VAL A 795 23.83 43.80 -12.84
CA VAL A 795 24.71 43.13 -11.89
C VAL A 795 24.65 41.60 -12.01
N MET A 796 23.84 41.06 -12.90
CA MET A 796 23.61 39.65 -13.09
C MET A 796 23.68 39.25 -14.55
N ALA A 797 24.36 38.16 -14.85
CA ALA A 797 24.24 37.42 -16.11
C ALA A 797 23.38 36.18 -15.88
N LEU A 798 22.59 35.80 -16.88
CA LEU A 798 21.75 34.61 -16.86
C LEU A 798 22.19 33.61 -17.93
N ASP A 799 22.32 32.38 -17.55
CA ASP A 799 22.47 31.23 -18.43
C ASP A 799 21.25 30.31 -18.32
N HIS A 800 20.94 29.59 -19.39
CA HIS A 800 19.77 28.74 -19.50
C HIS A 800 20.20 27.27 -19.55
N ARG A 801 19.67 26.47 -18.67
CA ARG A 801 19.96 25.03 -18.63
C ARG A 801 18.66 24.24 -18.40
N GLN A 802 18.53 23.10 -19.05
CA GLN A 802 17.52 22.11 -18.71
C GLN A 802 18.05 21.23 -17.57
N GLY A 803 17.36 21.19 -16.44
CA GLY A 803 17.66 20.32 -15.32
C GLY A 803 16.77 19.07 -15.30
N PHE A 804 16.97 18.24 -14.28
CA PHE A 804 16.12 17.09 -14.00
C PHE A 804 15.13 17.39 -12.87
N GLN A 805 13.93 16.79 -12.93
CA GLN A 805 12.97 16.92 -11.84
C GLN A 805 13.36 16.04 -10.65
N ALA A 806 13.91 14.87 -10.94
CA ALA A 806 14.44 13.93 -9.95
C ALA A 806 15.57 13.11 -10.57
N LEU A 807 16.60 12.85 -9.79
CA LEU A 807 17.70 11.94 -10.06
C LEU A 807 17.61 10.77 -9.08
N ARG A 808 17.84 9.55 -9.55
CA ARG A 808 17.74 8.36 -8.72
C ARG A 808 19.04 7.57 -8.76
N HIS A 809 19.41 7.00 -7.62
CA HIS A 809 20.53 6.08 -7.52
C HIS A 809 20.07 4.70 -7.07
N ALA A 810 20.77 3.69 -7.55
CA ALA A 810 20.69 2.33 -7.08
C ALA A 810 22.10 1.87 -6.70
N ASP A 811 22.24 1.49 -5.44
CA ASP A 811 23.53 1.05 -4.86
C ASP A 811 24.70 2.03 -5.10
N GLY A 812 24.40 3.34 -4.96
CA GLY A 812 25.38 4.42 -5.12
C GLY A 812 25.79 4.70 -6.57
N ARG A 813 24.96 4.35 -7.55
CA ARG A 813 25.14 4.68 -8.97
C ARG A 813 23.86 5.34 -9.50
N LEU A 814 24.05 6.36 -10.31
CA LEU A 814 22.92 6.98 -11.00
C LEU A 814 22.21 5.94 -11.87
N ALA A 815 20.90 5.89 -11.76
CA ALA A 815 20.05 4.89 -12.40
C ALA A 815 18.79 5.52 -12.97
N VAL A 816 18.28 4.99 -14.07
CA VAL A 816 16.96 5.29 -14.62
C VAL A 816 16.23 3.98 -14.89
N GLU A 817 14.98 3.92 -14.49
CA GLU A 817 14.11 2.78 -14.75
C GLU A 817 13.10 3.13 -15.83
N VAL A 818 13.13 2.35 -16.93
CA VAL A 818 12.13 2.42 -17.99
C VAL A 818 11.14 1.29 -17.77
N SER A 819 9.87 1.62 -17.61
CA SER A 819 8.83 0.68 -17.25
C SER A 819 7.63 0.76 -18.18
N SER A 820 6.92 -0.36 -18.37
CA SER A 820 5.70 -0.40 -19.17
C SER A 820 4.69 -1.42 -18.64
N ALA A 821 3.42 -1.24 -19.02
CA ALA A 821 2.36 -2.22 -18.84
C ALA A 821 2.19 -3.06 -20.11
N LEU A 822 1.62 -4.25 -19.97
CA LEU A 822 1.34 -5.16 -21.09
C LEU A 822 -0.15 -5.45 -21.25
N ASP A 823 -0.65 -5.42 -22.48
CA ASP A 823 -1.90 -6.11 -22.81
C ASP A 823 -1.60 -7.61 -22.94
N THR A 824 -1.88 -8.34 -21.87
CA THR A 824 -1.59 -9.79 -21.75
C THR A 824 -2.27 -10.67 -22.80
N ARG A 825 -3.17 -10.11 -23.62
CA ARG A 825 -3.78 -10.80 -24.77
C ARG A 825 -2.93 -10.72 -26.03
N LEU A 826 -2.03 -9.73 -26.11
CA LEU A 826 -1.19 -9.47 -27.28
C LEU A 826 0.28 -9.82 -27.04
N ALA A 827 0.76 -9.66 -25.82
CA ALA A 827 2.15 -9.91 -25.45
C ALA A 827 2.26 -10.51 -24.04
N THR A 828 3.34 -11.24 -23.80
CA THR A 828 3.74 -11.71 -22.47
C THR A 828 5.10 -11.12 -22.10
N SER A 829 5.41 -11.07 -20.81
CA SER A 829 6.72 -10.54 -20.33
C SER A 829 7.92 -11.34 -20.87
N ASP A 830 7.72 -12.60 -21.29
CA ASP A 830 8.77 -13.46 -21.85
C ASP A 830 9.06 -13.14 -23.32
N GLN A 831 8.18 -12.46 -24.02
CA GLN A 831 8.33 -12.05 -25.43
C GLN A 831 9.01 -10.71 -25.55
#